data_ab2baa07d47c1f833133afb0b446978b
#
_entry.id   ab2baa07d47c1f833133afb0b446978b
#
_cell.length_a   1.000
_cell.length_b   1.000
_cell.length_c   1.000
_cell.angle_alpha   90.00
_cell.angle_beta   90.00
_cell.angle_gamma   90.00
#
_symmetry.space_group_name_H-M   'P 1'
#
loop_
_entity.id
_entity.type
_entity.pdbx_description
1 polymer ?
#
loop_
_entity_poly.entity_id
_entity_poly.type
_entity_poly.pdbx_seq_one_letter_code
_entity_poly.pdbx_strand_id
1 'polypeptide(L)'
;MLLVLPAEVRAQLTAEQKAKLPPAVDHEVSFAKEIYPLLEQSCTKCHGKGKSKGGFSLETREKLLAGGDTGKSVVVGDSAGSYLVELVSGVDPDNVMPQKGSKFTPEQVGLVRAWIDQGLKGEEGVNFAKAPVLNLKPNRPKLPGPEGGHPIDRLLKPYFAKHNVDTGKVVSDRIFARRVYLDTIGLLPPVEELEAFVADTDAEKRRKLVRRLLAERKSYAEHWLAFWNDILRNDYAGTGYIDGGRKQITGWLYGSLFNNKPYDKFVYELVNPTEHSQGFTKGIVWRGVVNASQKPQMQAAQHISQIFMGVNLKCASCHDSFINDWSLADAYALASVYADKPLEMVECDKPTGKISDVRFIHPELGKIDPKADKATRIRQLAEAVTSPNNGRLSRTIVNRLWARFLGRGLVEPVDEMENESWNTDLLDLLASDLADNGHDLKFTMEQIMTSRAYQLPAVNGSEQAEKEFVFRGPLVRRMSAEQFVDAIATLTGNWKNSPAKKIKFDGANLEKKKDTDVPEANWIWSNADAAKNANPGSAYFRKSFELPGKPKTADVIVSADNTFVLLVNHRNGMAGNNWKELKFRNLADRFKAGRNVVTVMATNSGEDASPAGLWLGIRFQFEDGSTKDVISDKTWKVNTEDIKGWNKPEYDDSKWATASELGGLDVAPWRLAKELKVNGSDLAFGGKFRESLQNKTALTTALGRPNREQVTTQRPSVATTLQALALTNGEVLARIIKDGAAALANGEEKQERLAKRLFHLALGRGPTEAEAGMLDGLAGGENAKESVEDILWAVAMLPEFQLIY
;
A
#
# COMPACT_ATOMS: atom_id res chain seq x y z
N MET A 1 -37.59 -10.81 58.89
CA MET A 1 -36.83 -11.99 59.19
C MET A 1 -36.96 -12.90 57.96
N LEU A 2 -36.15 -12.70 56.97
CA LEU A 2 -36.10 -13.55 55.80
C LEU A 2 -35.27 -14.81 56.15
N LEU A 3 -35.91 -15.97 56.14
CA LEU A 3 -35.20 -17.23 56.22
C LEU A 3 -34.30 -17.40 54.98
N VAL A 4 -33.02 -17.33 55.17
CA VAL A 4 -32.01 -17.79 54.17
C VAL A 4 -32.04 -19.32 54.30
N LEU A 5 -32.63 -19.95 53.30
CA LEU A 5 -32.48 -21.41 53.14
C LEU A 5 -31.02 -21.71 52.84
N PRO A 6 -30.43 -22.76 53.50
CA PRO A 6 -29.05 -23.15 53.19
C PRO A 6 -28.98 -23.65 51.75
N ALA A 7 -27.91 -23.24 51.01
CA ALA A 7 -27.62 -23.77 49.69
C ALA A 7 -27.61 -25.32 49.76
N GLU A 8 -28.40 -25.94 48.92
CA GLU A 8 -28.44 -27.42 48.82
C GLU A 8 -27.00 -27.91 48.61
N VAL A 9 -26.57 -28.77 49.57
CA VAL A 9 -25.28 -29.50 49.48
C VAL A 9 -25.47 -30.51 48.33
N ARG A 10 -24.87 -30.20 47.22
CA ARG A 10 -24.88 -31.09 46.06
C ARG A 10 -24.27 -32.44 46.42
N ALA A 11 -24.87 -33.54 45.98
CA ALA A 11 -24.36 -34.90 46.14
C ALA A 11 -23.00 -34.99 45.38
N GLN A 12 -21.93 -35.27 46.11
CA GLN A 12 -20.62 -35.59 45.50
C GLN A 12 -20.68 -36.95 44.82
N LEU A 13 -19.85 -37.20 43.79
CA LEU A 13 -19.68 -38.50 43.16
C LEU A 13 -19.53 -39.61 44.24
N THR A 14 -20.23 -40.69 44.10
CA THR A 14 -20.07 -41.88 44.93
C THR A 14 -18.68 -42.51 44.75
N ALA A 15 -18.23 -43.32 45.70
CA ALA A 15 -16.96 -44.05 45.59
C ALA A 15 -16.88 -44.88 44.29
N GLU A 16 -18.03 -45.50 43.90
CA GLU A 16 -18.13 -46.27 42.66
C GLU A 16 -18.01 -45.42 41.40
N GLN A 17 -18.59 -44.20 41.38
CA GLN A 17 -18.47 -43.26 40.28
C GLN A 17 -17.05 -42.72 40.18
N LYS A 18 -16.38 -42.38 41.30
CA LYS A 18 -14.98 -41.98 41.34
C LYS A 18 -14.03 -43.02 40.76
N ALA A 19 -14.32 -44.31 41.05
CA ALA A 19 -13.54 -45.43 40.52
C ALA A 19 -13.64 -45.61 39.00
N LYS A 20 -14.73 -45.08 38.39
CA LYS A 20 -14.94 -45.08 36.92
C LYS A 20 -14.28 -43.90 36.19
N LEU A 21 -13.71 -42.92 36.90
CA LEU A 21 -13.04 -41.80 36.27
C LEU A 21 -11.78 -42.24 35.52
N PRO A 22 -11.53 -41.76 34.29
CA PRO A 22 -10.26 -42.03 33.61
C PRO A 22 -9.07 -41.61 34.46
N PRO A 23 -7.94 -42.36 34.46
CA PRO A 23 -6.75 -41.95 35.21
C PRO A 23 -6.23 -40.58 34.76
N ALA A 24 -5.70 -39.83 35.72
CA ALA A 24 -4.92 -38.61 35.39
C ALA A 24 -3.64 -39.03 34.65
N VAL A 25 -3.21 -38.19 33.68
CA VAL A 25 -1.93 -38.41 32.98
C VAL A 25 -0.76 -38.21 33.94
N ASP A 26 0.36 -38.89 33.71
CA ASP A 26 1.53 -38.96 34.60
C ASP A 26 2.62 -37.89 34.31
N HIS A 27 2.40 -37.04 33.32
CA HIS A 27 3.34 -35.94 32.95
C HIS A 27 2.86 -34.57 33.45
N GLU A 28 3.76 -33.60 33.47
CA GLU A 28 3.41 -32.18 33.71
C GLU A 28 2.63 -31.62 32.55
N VAL A 29 1.36 -31.25 32.81
CA VAL A 29 0.43 -30.80 31.79
C VAL A 29 0.72 -29.34 31.39
N SER A 30 0.90 -29.10 30.09
CA SER A 30 1.02 -27.76 29.54
C SER A 30 -0.36 -27.13 29.31
N PHE A 31 -0.65 -26.04 30.01
CA PHE A 31 -1.91 -25.33 29.81
C PHE A 31 -2.08 -24.90 28.32
N ALA A 32 -1.07 -24.27 27.73
CA ALA A 32 -1.14 -23.71 26.38
C ALA A 32 -1.29 -24.77 25.28
N LYS A 33 -0.66 -25.94 25.44
CA LYS A 33 -0.62 -26.96 24.38
C LYS A 33 -1.70 -28.05 24.54
N GLU A 34 -2.11 -28.32 25.77
CA GLU A 34 -2.94 -29.48 26.05
C GLU A 34 -4.31 -29.10 26.65
N ILE A 35 -4.38 -28.11 27.54
CA ILE A 35 -5.64 -27.73 28.20
C ILE A 35 -6.41 -26.67 27.44
N TYR A 36 -5.74 -25.59 27.04
CA TYR A 36 -6.40 -24.49 26.34
C TYR A 36 -7.16 -24.96 25.07
N PRO A 37 -6.62 -25.81 24.19
CA PRO A 37 -7.34 -26.27 22.99
C PRO A 37 -8.61 -27.06 23.36
N LEU A 38 -8.60 -27.84 24.44
CA LEU A 38 -9.78 -28.56 24.92
C LEU A 38 -10.85 -27.59 25.40
N LEU A 39 -10.45 -26.59 26.21
CA LEU A 39 -11.37 -25.57 26.72
C LEU A 39 -11.94 -24.72 25.57
N GLU A 40 -11.10 -24.34 24.63
CA GLU A 40 -11.51 -23.54 23.47
C GLU A 40 -12.52 -24.26 22.60
N GLN A 41 -12.26 -25.52 22.27
CA GLN A 41 -13.14 -26.31 21.43
C GLN A 41 -14.49 -26.59 22.09
N SER A 42 -14.50 -26.84 23.41
CA SER A 42 -15.65 -27.47 24.10
C SER A 42 -16.37 -26.55 25.10
N CYS A 43 -15.69 -25.55 25.68
CA CYS A 43 -16.19 -24.83 26.85
C CYS A 43 -16.38 -23.31 26.61
N THR A 44 -15.41 -22.64 25.97
CA THR A 44 -15.35 -21.16 25.90
C THR A 44 -16.52 -20.52 25.16
N LYS A 45 -17.19 -21.26 24.25
CA LYS A 45 -18.39 -20.78 23.54
C LYS A 45 -19.54 -20.38 24.47
N CYS A 46 -19.62 -21.02 25.66
CA CYS A 46 -20.67 -20.80 26.65
C CYS A 46 -20.16 -20.26 27.99
N HIS A 47 -18.89 -20.49 28.32
CA HIS A 47 -18.30 -20.18 29.62
C HIS A 47 -17.06 -19.29 29.53
N GLY A 48 -16.89 -18.57 28.42
CA GLY A 48 -15.79 -17.62 28.18
C GLY A 48 -16.20 -16.53 27.22
N LYS A 49 -15.28 -15.61 26.93
CA LYS A 49 -15.52 -14.50 25.99
C LYS A 49 -16.74 -13.65 26.38
N GLY A 50 -16.83 -13.27 27.66
CA GLY A 50 -17.96 -12.50 28.20
C GLY A 50 -19.21 -13.30 28.52
N LYS A 51 -19.20 -14.62 28.33
CA LYS A 51 -20.34 -15.51 28.60
C LYS A 51 -20.10 -16.31 29.86
N SER A 52 -21.13 -16.37 30.70
CA SER A 52 -21.12 -17.15 31.95
C SER A 52 -22.43 -17.95 32.10
N LYS A 53 -22.67 -18.88 31.17
CA LYS A 53 -23.87 -19.69 31.24
C LYS A 53 -23.87 -20.51 32.52
N GLY A 54 -24.96 -20.46 33.29
CA GLY A 54 -25.04 -21.08 34.63
C GLY A 54 -24.12 -20.42 35.67
N GLY A 55 -23.83 -19.10 35.49
CA GLY A 55 -22.95 -18.36 36.39
C GLY A 55 -21.46 -18.71 36.27
N PHE A 56 -21.09 -19.76 35.55
CA PHE A 56 -19.72 -20.26 35.43
C PHE A 56 -18.93 -19.59 34.34
N SER A 57 -17.68 -19.17 34.64
CA SER A 57 -16.79 -18.52 33.70
C SER A 57 -15.37 -19.02 33.77
N LEU A 58 -14.76 -19.22 32.62
CA LEU A 58 -13.36 -19.63 32.43
C LEU A 58 -12.44 -18.43 32.13
N GLU A 59 -12.91 -17.19 32.29
CA GLU A 59 -12.11 -16.02 31.87
C GLU A 59 -10.89 -15.80 32.75
N THR A 60 -11.00 -16.08 34.05
CA THR A 60 -9.84 -16.01 34.96
C THR A 60 -9.81 -17.21 35.88
N ARG A 61 -8.64 -17.47 36.45
CA ARG A 61 -8.48 -18.52 37.47
C ARG A 61 -9.42 -18.30 38.67
N GLU A 62 -9.58 -17.03 39.08
CA GLU A 62 -10.48 -16.65 40.17
C GLU A 62 -11.95 -16.97 39.84
N LYS A 63 -12.39 -16.64 38.61
CA LYS A 63 -13.77 -16.95 38.12
C LYS A 63 -14.00 -18.46 38.02
N LEU A 64 -13.01 -19.22 37.51
CA LEU A 64 -13.05 -20.68 37.51
C LEU A 64 -13.22 -21.24 38.91
N LEU A 65 -12.44 -20.77 39.86
CA LEU A 65 -12.48 -21.20 41.26
C LEU A 65 -13.72 -20.71 42.02
N ALA A 66 -14.30 -19.57 41.62
CA ALA A 66 -15.56 -19.08 42.19
C ALA A 66 -16.72 -20.06 41.88
N GLY A 67 -16.65 -20.74 40.71
CA GLY A 67 -17.69 -21.67 40.26
C GLY A 67 -18.84 -20.96 39.56
N GLY A 68 -20.02 -21.57 39.62
CA GLY A 68 -21.25 -21.04 39.02
C GLY A 68 -22.46 -21.18 39.91
N ASP A 69 -23.66 -21.11 39.33
CA ASP A 69 -24.95 -21.20 40.08
C ASP A 69 -25.10 -22.49 40.90
N THR A 70 -24.37 -23.53 40.52
CA THR A 70 -24.36 -24.83 41.22
C THR A 70 -23.24 -24.98 42.26
N GLY A 71 -22.49 -23.89 42.55
CA GLY A 71 -21.41 -23.86 43.53
C GLY A 71 -20.03 -24.00 42.88
N LYS A 72 -19.03 -24.43 43.69
CA LYS A 72 -17.63 -24.57 43.22
C LYS A 72 -17.51 -25.65 42.13
N SER A 73 -16.92 -25.31 41.04
CA SER A 73 -16.74 -26.24 39.91
C SER A 73 -15.43 -27.01 39.97
N VAL A 74 -14.43 -26.49 40.69
CA VAL A 74 -13.09 -27.10 40.79
C VAL A 74 -12.58 -27.03 42.22
N VAL A 75 -11.98 -28.11 42.67
CA VAL A 75 -11.21 -28.21 43.92
C VAL A 75 -9.74 -28.40 43.55
N VAL A 76 -8.92 -27.43 43.85
CA VAL A 76 -7.48 -27.44 43.48
C VAL A 76 -6.79 -28.61 44.19
N GLY A 77 -6.08 -29.45 43.45
CA GLY A 77 -5.39 -30.63 43.99
C GLY A 77 -6.28 -31.86 44.19
N ASP A 78 -7.58 -31.75 43.90
CA ASP A 78 -8.52 -32.88 43.98
C ASP A 78 -9.41 -32.93 42.72
N SER A 79 -8.93 -33.56 41.68
CA SER A 79 -9.67 -33.72 40.43
C SER A 79 -10.90 -34.61 40.59
N ALA A 80 -10.83 -35.65 41.46
CA ALA A 80 -11.92 -36.57 41.70
C ALA A 80 -13.07 -35.94 42.50
N GLY A 81 -12.78 -34.86 43.26
CA GLY A 81 -13.78 -34.07 43.98
C GLY A 81 -14.27 -32.84 43.18
N SER A 82 -13.78 -32.64 41.97
CA SER A 82 -14.09 -31.46 41.14
C SER A 82 -15.31 -31.70 40.24
N TYR A 83 -16.34 -30.83 40.35
CA TYR A 83 -17.57 -30.92 39.54
C TYR A 83 -17.31 -30.82 38.04
N LEU A 84 -16.31 -30.06 37.65
CA LEU A 84 -15.89 -29.96 36.25
C LEU A 84 -15.52 -31.33 35.67
N VAL A 85 -14.81 -32.15 36.42
CA VAL A 85 -14.42 -33.53 36.02
C VAL A 85 -15.62 -34.44 35.94
N GLU A 86 -16.57 -34.35 36.88
CA GLU A 86 -17.84 -35.07 36.83
C GLU A 86 -18.57 -34.80 35.50
N LEU A 87 -18.70 -33.53 35.15
CA LEU A 87 -19.40 -33.09 33.93
C LEU A 87 -18.71 -33.54 32.65
N VAL A 88 -17.38 -33.39 32.53
CA VAL A 88 -16.67 -33.75 31.30
C VAL A 88 -16.39 -35.22 31.13
N SER A 89 -16.37 -35.99 32.22
CA SER A 89 -16.17 -37.46 32.19
C SER A 89 -17.39 -38.25 31.74
N GLY A 90 -18.59 -37.69 31.95
CA GLY A 90 -19.83 -38.36 31.64
C GLY A 90 -20.14 -39.56 32.54
N VAL A 91 -19.54 -39.62 33.74
CA VAL A 91 -19.86 -40.65 34.75
C VAL A 91 -21.30 -40.54 35.26
N ASP A 92 -21.90 -39.35 35.14
CA ASP A 92 -23.32 -39.12 35.31
C ASP A 92 -23.91 -38.80 33.89
N PRO A 93 -24.60 -39.72 33.25
CA PRO A 93 -25.12 -39.53 31.88
C PRO A 93 -26.16 -38.42 31.75
N ASP A 94 -26.83 -38.05 32.86
CA ASP A 94 -27.83 -36.98 32.87
C ASP A 94 -27.21 -35.57 32.94
N ASN A 95 -25.94 -35.48 33.32
CA ASN A 95 -25.22 -34.23 33.54
C ASN A 95 -23.90 -34.17 32.77
N VAL A 96 -23.91 -34.28 31.48
CA VAL A 96 -22.67 -34.27 30.64
C VAL A 96 -22.42 -32.94 29.94
N MET A 97 -21.19 -32.42 30.08
CA MET A 97 -20.70 -31.28 29.30
C MET A 97 -19.63 -31.73 28.30
N PRO A 98 -19.56 -31.07 27.13
CA PRO A 98 -20.50 -30.07 26.61
C PRO A 98 -21.86 -30.69 26.24
N GLN A 99 -22.95 -29.93 26.40
CA GLN A 99 -24.29 -30.41 26.06
C GLN A 99 -24.46 -30.67 24.57
N LYS A 100 -23.72 -29.91 23.72
CA LYS A 100 -23.72 -30.06 22.26
C LYS A 100 -22.29 -30.17 21.75
N GLY A 101 -22.08 -30.99 20.72
CA GLY A 101 -20.77 -31.24 20.15
C GLY A 101 -20.07 -32.49 20.66
N SER A 102 -18.80 -32.65 20.36
CA SER A 102 -18.01 -33.82 20.76
C SER A 102 -17.77 -33.84 22.28
N LYS A 103 -17.99 -34.98 22.91
CA LYS A 103 -17.66 -35.21 24.31
C LYS A 103 -16.15 -35.38 24.46
N PHE A 104 -15.66 -35.23 25.69
CA PHE A 104 -14.26 -35.47 26.00
C PHE A 104 -13.94 -36.97 25.90
N THR A 105 -12.79 -37.30 25.35
CA THR A 105 -12.27 -38.69 25.38
C THR A 105 -11.70 -39.01 26.78
N PRO A 106 -11.53 -40.30 27.13
CA PRO A 106 -10.89 -40.67 28.40
C PRO A 106 -9.52 -40.00 28.60
N GLU A 107 -8.71 -39.89 27.55
CA GLU A 107 -7.39 -39.22 27.56
C GLU A 107 -7.52 -37.75 27.87
N GLN A 108 -8.48 -37.05 27.23
CA GLN A 108 -8.75 -35.64 27.49
C GLN A 108 -9.25 -35.38 28.91
N VAL A 109 -10.08 -36.28 29.45
CA VAL A 109 -10.48 -36.22 30.86
C VAL A 109 -9.25 -36.42 31.77
N GLY A 110 -8.34 -37.33 31.41
CA GLY A 110 -7.07 -37.55 32.13
C GLY A 110 -6.19 -36.30 32.15
N LEU A 111 -6.13 -35.54 31.05
CA LEU A 111 -5.40 -34.25 30.99
C LEU A 111 -6.03 -33.23 31.94
N VAL A 112 -7.37 -33.09 31.93
CA VAL A 112 -8.07 -32.12 32.81
C VAL A 112 -7.88 -32.49 34.27
N ARG A 113 -7.91 -33.76 34.58
CA ARG A 113 -7.64 -34.24 35.93
C ARG A 113 -6.23 -33.92 36.40
N ALA A 114 -5.23 -34.29 35.62
CA ALA A 114 -3.84 -33.98 35.95
C ALA A 114 -3.59 -32.47 36.11
N TRP A 115 -4.18 -31.65 35.27
CA TRP A 115 -4.09 -30.19 35.39
C TRP A 115 -4.67 -29.67 36.72
N ILE A 116 -5.81 -30.18 37.16
CA ILE A 116 -6.42 -29.84 38.46
C ILE A 116 -5.52 -30.30 39.59
N ASP A 117 -5.06 -31.58 39.55
CA ASP A 117 -4.22 -32.18 40.58
C ASP A 117 -2.84 -31.49 40.71
N GLN A 118 -2.33 -30.97 39.62
CA GLN A 118 -1.10 -30.18 39.56
C GLN A 118 -1.30 -28.70 39.95
N GLY A 119 -2.47 -28.31 40.46
CA GLY A 119 -2.75 -26.98 41.02
C GLY A 119 -3.28 -25.95 40.01
N LEU A 120 -3.85 -26.39 38.90
CA LEU A 120 -4.33 -25.49 37.83
C LEU A 120 -3.22 -24.57 37.36
N LYS A 121 -2.04 -25.11 37.11
CA LYS A 121 -0.90 -24.34 36.61
C LYS A 121 -1.27 -23.70 35.27
N GLY A 122 -1.05 -22.40 35.15
CA GLY A 122 -1.13 -21.59 33.95
C GLY A 122 -0.05 -20.54 34.03
N GLU A 123 0.28 -19.89 32.92
CA GLU A 123 1.17 -18.73 32.95
C GLU A 123 0.49 -17.60 33.75
N GLU A 124 1.26 -16.83 34.52
CA GLU A 124 0.75 -15.77 35.39
C GLU A 124 -0.01 -14.72 34.56
N GLY A 125 -1.27 -14.43 34.91
CA GLY A 125 -2.12 -13.48 34.17
C GLY A 125 -2.89 -14.06 32.99
N VAL A 126 -2.83 -15.37 32.74
CA VAL A 126 -3.52 -16.02 31.62
C VAL A 126 -5.04 -16.07 31.85
N ASN A 127 -5.78 -15.62 30.91
CA ASN A 127 -7.22 -15.84 30.76
C ASN A 127 -7.44 -17.26 30.21
N PHE A 128 -8.05 -18.15 30.97
CA PHE A 128 -8.29 -19.55 30.56
C PHE A 128 -9.26 -19.70 29.37
N ALA A 129 -9.96 -18.63 29.02
CA ALA A 129 -10.82 -18.55 27.84
C ALA A 129 -10.17 -17.78 26.66
N LYS A 130 -8.92 -17.34 26.82
CA LYS A 130 -8.18 -16.58 25.80
C LYS A 130 -6.96 -17.38 25.35
N ALA A 131 -6.76 -17.46 24.04
CA ALA A 131 -5.55 -18.06 23.48
C ALA A 131 -4.30 -17.43 24.12
N PRO A 132 -3.30 -18.22 24.49
CA PRO A 132 -2.02 -17.67 24.91
C PRO A 132 -1.50 -16.78 23.81
N VAL A 133 -1.23 -15.52 24.17
CA VAL A 133 -0.74 -14.51 23.22
C VAL A 133 0.56 -15.03 22.64
N LEU A 134 0.64 -15.10 21.30
CA LEU A 134 1.88 -15.40 20.60
C LEU A 134 3.00 -14.50 21.15
N ASN A 135 4.19 -15.03 21.25
CA ASN A 135 5.35 -14.31 21.76
C ASN A 135 5.48 -12.93 21.09
N LEU A 136 5.25 -11.87 21.86
CA LEU A 136 5.32 -10.50 21.37
C LEU A 136 6.77 -10.01 21.22
N LYS A 137 7.72 -10.68 21.88
CA LYS A 137 9.13 -10.29 21.85
C LYS A 137 9.76 -10.64 20.49
N PRO A 138 10.77 -9.86 20.07
CA PRO A 138 11.58 -10.24 18.93
C PRO A 138 12.20 -11.65 19.15
N ASN A 139 12.24 -12.43 18.11
CA ASN A 139 12.89 -13.73 18.12
C ASN A 139 13.73 -13.89 16.85
N ARG A 140 14.99 -14.31 17.02
CA ARG A 140 15.89 -14.57 15.89
C ARG A 140 16.10 -16.08 15.78
N PRO A 141 15.57 -16.72 14.73
CA PRO A 141 15.72 -18.14 14.53
C PRO A 141 17.17 -18.50 14.15
N LYS A 142 17.57 -19.72 14.50
CA LYS A 142 18.83 -20.29 14.01
C LYS A 142 18.67 -20.73 12.57
N LEU A 143 19.57 -20.26 11.70
CA LEU A 143 19.56 -20.67 10.29
C LEU A 143 20.10 -22.10 10.16
N PRO A 144 19.37 -23.01 9.49
CA PRO A 144 19.85 -24.38 9.28
C PRO A 144 21.00 -24.42 8.26
N GLY A 145 21.84 -25.48 8.38
CA GLY A 145 22.95 -25.73 7.45
C GLY A 145 24.18 -24.83 7.67
N PRO A 146 25.18 -24.93 6.79
CA PRO A 146 26.42 -24.17 6.89
C PRO A 146 26.20 -22.67 6.70
N GLU A 147 27.14 -21.87 7.19
CA GLU A 147 27.15 -20.43 6.94
C GLU A 147 27.27 -20.12 5.44
N GLY A 148 26.65 -19.03 5.02
CA GLY A 148 26.61 -18.58 3.63
C GLY A 148 25.26 -18.85 2.95
N GLY A 149 25.09 -18.28 1.75
CA GLY A 149 23.84 -18.36 0.99
C GLY A 149 22.74 -17.41 1.52
N HIS A 150 21.63 -17.38 0.80
CA HIS A 150 20.51 -16.48 1.12
C HIS A 150 19.74 -16.95 2.37
N PRO A 151 19.54 -16.12 3.40
CA PRO A 151 18.93 -16.54 4.68
C PRO A 151 17.53 -17.17 4.53
N ILE A 152 16.66 -16.57 3.69
CA ILE A 152 15.34 -17.12 3.39
C ILE A 152 15.45 -18.53 2.76
N ASP A 153 16.36 -18.69 1.82
CA ASP A 153 16.54 -19.97 1.11
C ASP A 153 17.03 -21.06 2.05
N ARG A 154 17.92 -20.72 3.00
CA ARG A 154 18.38 -21.64 4.04
C ARG A 154 17.23 -22.16 4.89
N LEU A 155 16.32 -21.27 5.34
CA LEU A 155 15.14 -21.66 6.13
C LEU A 155 14.13 -22.47 5.30
N LEU A 156 13.93 -22.11 4.04
CA LEU A 156 12.94 -22.79 3.19
C LEU A 156 13.44 -24.10 2.61
N LYS A 157 14.75 -24.36 2.55
CA LYS A 157 15.31 -25.60 1.99
C LYS A 157 14.76 -26.87 2.65
N PRO A 158 14.72 -27.02 3.99
CA PRO A 158 14.11 -28.17 4.65
C PRO A 158 12.60 -28.26 4.39
N TYR A 159 11.91 -27.12 4.37
CA TYR A 159 10.49 -27.04 4.06
C TYR A 159 10.17 -27.56 2.66
N PHE A 160 10.88 -27.10 1.64
CA PHE A 160 10.72 -27.56 0.27
C PHE A 160 11.03 -29.06 0.10
N ALA A 161 12.06 -29.55 0.78
CA ALA A 161 12.39 -30.99 0.78
C ALA A 161 11.26 -31.81 1.41
N LYS A 162 10.72 -31.37 2.57
CA LYS A 162 9.60 -32.05 3.26
C LYS A 162 8.34 -32.14 2.39
N HIS A 163 8.06 -31.09 1.61
CA HIS A 163 6.83 -31.01 0.80
C HIS A 163 7.03 -31.37 -0.67
N ASN A 164 8.19 -31.91 -1.05
CA ASN A 164 8.54 -32.28 -2.43
C ASN A 164 8.34 -31.14 -3.45
N VAL A 165 8.72 -29.91 -3.08
CA VAL A 165 8.64 -28.75 -3.96
C VAL A 165 9.89 -28.70 -4.84
N ASP A 166 9.70 -28.69 -6.17
CA ASP A 166 10.80 -28.50 -7.11
C ASP A 166 11.27 -27.03 -7.09
N THR A 167 12.47 -26.82 -6.59
CA THR A 167 13.12 -25.50 -6.60
C THR A 167 14.22 -25.38 -7.65
N GLY A 168 14.42 -26.39 -8.49
CA GLY A 168 15.48 -26.42 -9.49
C GLY A 168 15.31 -25.37 -10.57
N LYS A 169 14.08 -25.04 -10.93
CA LYS A 169 13.74 -24.05 -11.96
C LYS A 169 13.36 -22.70 -11.34
N VAL A 170 13.94 -21.64 -11.86
CA VAL A 170 13.52 -20.25 -11.61
C VAL A 170 12.97 -19.65 -12.90
N VAL A 171 12.19 -18.58 -12.79
CA VAL A 171 11.68 -17.85 -13.96
C VAL A 171 12.82 -17.28 -14.81
N SER A 172 12.54 -17.06 -16.11
CA SER A 172 13.50 -16.40 -17.02
C SER A 172 13.78 -14.97 -16.55
N ASP A 173 14.92 -14.43 -17.02
CA ASP A 173 15.29 -13.04 -16.69
C ASP A 173 14.25 -12.02 -17.16
N ARG A 174 13.57 -12.25 -18.27
CA ARG A 174 12.46 -11.41 -18.75
C ARG A 174 11.28 -11.38 -17.78
N ILE A 175 10.84 -12.54 -17.32
CA ILE A 175 9.74 -12.66 -16.35
C ILE A 175 10.17 -12.04 -15.01
N PHE A 176 11.41 -12.33 -14.57
CA PHE A 176 11.95 -11.75 -13.34
C PHE A 176 11.98 -10.22 -13.40
N ALA A 177 12.56 -9.65 -14.47
CA ALA A 177 12.64 -8.20 -14.61
C ALA A 177 11.24 -7.54 -14.62
N ARG A 178 10.28 -8.06 -15.41
CA ARG A 178 8.92 -7.55 -15.44
C ARG A 178 8.26 -7.63 -14.07
N ARG A 179 8.41 -8.74 -13.35
CA ARG A 179 7.87 -8.91 -11.99
C ARG A 179 8.47 -7.88 -11.03
N VAL A 180 9.80 -7.73 -11.01
CA VAL A 180 10.49 -6.80 -10.11
C VAL A 180 10.14 -5.34 -10.41
N TYR A 181 10.08 -4.92 -11.68
CA TYR A 181 9.64 -3.57 -12.05
C TYR A 181 8.24 -3.27 -11.53
N LEU A 182 7.30 -4.18 -11.75
CA LEU A 182 5.91 -4.02 -11.28
C LEU A 182 5.82 -4.03 -9.75
N ASP A 183 6.61 -4.86 -9.06
CA ASP A 183 6.55 -4.98 -7.61
C ASP A 183 7.28 -3.85 -6.87
N THR A 184 8.35 -3.29 -7.44
CA THR A 184 9.14 -2.24 -6.78
C THR A 184 8.65 -0.83 -7.10
N ILE A 185 8.46 -0.54 -8.38
CA ILE A 185 8.14 0.81 -8.88
C ILE A 185 6.80 0.86 -9.63
N GLY A 186 6.13 -0.28 -9.84
CA GLY A 186 4.80 -0.35 -10.43
C GLY A 186 4.72 0.06 -11.90
N LEU A 187 5.81 -0.04 -12.65
CA LEU A 187 5.92 0.29 -14.07
C LEU A 187 6.36 -0.93 -14.89
N LEU A 188 6.09 -0.88 -16.18
CA LEU A 188 6.67 -1.81 -17.13
C LEU A 188 8.16 -1.46 -17.37
N PRO A 189 9.04 -2.47 -17.56
CA PRO A 189 10.44 -2.21 -17.88
C PRO A 189 10.56 -1.56 -19.27
N PRO A 190 11.40 -0.53 -19.46
CA PRO A 190 11.77 -0.04 -20.79
C PRO A 190 12.40 -1.15 -21.62
N VAL A 191 12.10 -1.21 -22.93
CA VAL A 191 12.57 -2.30 -23.80
C VAL A 191 14.08 -2.38 -23.80
N GLU A 192 14.77 -1.25 -23.92
CA GLU A 192 16.22 -1.18 -23.97
C GLU A 192 16.87 -1.69 -22.66
N GLU A 193 16.29 -1.34 -21.51
CA GLU A 193 16.77 -1.79 -20.19
C GLU A 193 16.51 -3.29 -20.00
N LEU A 194 15.36 -3.78 -20.46
CA LEU A 194 15.03 -5.21 -20.41
C LEU A 194 16.00 -6.05 -21.25
N GLU A 195 16.25 -5.63 -22.49
CA GLU A 195 17.18 -6.34 -23.39
C GLU A 195 18.62 -6.31 -22.86
N ALA A 196 19.07 -5.17 -22.35
CA ALA A 196 20.37 -5.05 -21.71
C ALA A 196 20.50 -5.98 -20.49
N PHE A 197 19.45 -6.06 -19.66
CA PHE A 197 19.41 -6.94 -18.49
C PHE A 197 19.43 -8.43 -18.88
N VAL A 198 18.70 -8.80 -19.93
CA VAL A 198 18.68 -10.19 -20.43
C VAL A 198 20.06 -10.58 -20.98
N ALA A 199 20.71 -9.68 -21.71
CA ALA A 199 22.04 -9.91 -22.29
C ALA A 199 23.18 -9.87 -21.26
N ASP A 200 22.97 -9.30 -20.09
CA ASP A 200 23.97 -9.23 -19.02
C ASP A 200 24.28 -10.64 -18.50
N THR A 201 25.56 -10.98 -18.42
CA THR A 201 26.07 -12.30 -17.94
C THR A 201 26.48 -12.26 -16.46
N ASP A 202 26.35 -11.14 -15.78
CA ASP A 202 26.70 -11.00 -14.37
C ASP A 202 25.80 -11.88 -13.49
N ALA A 203 26.40 -12.74 -12.66
CA ALA A 203 25.66 -13.61 -11.74
C ALA A 203 24.82 -12.83 -10.72
N GLU A 204 25.22 -11.61 -10.37
CA GLU A 204 24.53 -10.73 -9.42
C GLU A 204 23.52 -9.76 -10.11
N LYS A 205 23.30 -9.87 -11.42
CA LYS A 205 22.46 -8.94 -12.17
C LYS A 205 21.05 -8.78 -11.59
N ARG A 206 20.43 -9.87 -11.11
CA ARG A 206 19.08 -9.82 -10.50
C ARG A 206 19.06 -8.98 -9.22
N ARG A 207 20.06 -9.17 -8.37
CA ARG A 207 20.21 -8.41 -7.13
C ARG A 207 20.51 -6.92 -7.41
N LYS A 208 21.40 -6.66 -8.39
CA LYS A 208 21.71 -5.29 -8.83
C LYS A 208 20.47 -4.58 -9.38
N LEU A 209 19.64 -5.29 -10.15
CA LEU A 209 18.38 -4.74 -10.67
C LEU A 209 17.41 -4.36 -9.52
N VAL A 210 17.19 -5.26 -8.55
CA VAL A 210 16.33 -5.00 -7.38
C VAL A 210 16.81 -3.75 -6.63
N ARG A 211 18.11 -3.66 -6.33
CA ARG A 211 18.69 -2.51 -5.63
C ARG A 211 18.52 -1.21 -6.39
N ARG A 212 18.79 -1.23 -7.70
CA ARG A 212 18.64 -0.06 -8.57
C ARG A 212 17.21 0.46 -8.54
N LEU A 213 16.22 -0.42 -8.70
CA LEU A 213 14.81 -0.03 -8.70
C LEU A 213 14.35 0.48 -7.33
N LEU A 214 14.77 -0.15 -6.23
CA LEU A 214 14.47 0.33 -4.88
C LEU A 214 15.14 1.69 -4.58
N ALA A 215 16.23 2.03 -5.26
CA ALA A 215 16.89 3.32 -5.14
C ALA A 215 16.17 4.44 -5.92
N GLU A 216 15.23 4.13 -6.82
CA GLU A 216 14.42 5.11 -7.55
C GLU A 216 13.39 5.78 -6.64
N ARG A 217 13.82 6.77 -5.87
CA ARG A 217 13.05 7.42 -4.79
C ARG A 217 11.64 7.84 -5.23
N LYS A 218 11.53 8.51 -6.40
CA LYS A 218 10.27 9.00 -6.94
C LYS A 218 9.33 7.86 -7.35
N SER A 219 9.79 6.97 -8.23
CA SER A 219 8.98 5.86 -8.74
C SER A 219 8.52 4.92 -7.61
N TYR A 220 9.41 4.68 -6.63
CA TYR A 220 9.10 3.94 -5.41
C TYR A 220 8.00 4.61 -4.59
N ALA A 221 8.15 5.91 -4.29
CA ALA A 221 7.17 6.64 -3.48
C ALA A 221 5.79 6.65 -4.15
N GLU A 222 5.73 6.92 -5.45
CA GLU A 222 4.48 6.95 -6.21
C GLU A 222 3.80 5.59 -6.28
N HIS A 223 4.54 4.49 -6.41
CA HIS A 223 3.99 3.15 -6.40
C HIS A 223 3.45 2.76 -5.01
N TRP A 224 4.26 2.92 -3.98
CA TRP A 224 3.93 2.51 -2.62
C TRP A 224 2.90 3.42 -1.95
N LEU A 225 2.69 4.63 -2.48
CA LEU A 225 1.63 5.52 -2.02
C LEU A 225 0.24 4.87 -2.09
N ALA A 226 -0.06 4.09 -3.15
CA ALA A 226 -1.34 3.39 -3.28
C ALA A 226 -1.54 2.36 -2.16
N PHE A 227 -0.51 1.56 -1.86
CA PHE A 227 -0.52 0.57 -0.78
C PHE A 227 -0.76 1.23 0.59
N TRP A 228 -0.01 2.27 0.91
CA TRP A 228 -0.15 2.95 2.19
C TRP A 228 -1.43 3.76 2.30
N ASN A 229 -1.92 4.34 1.21
CA ASN A 229 -3.23 5.01 1.20
C ASN A 229 -4.37 4.06 1.58
N ASP A 230 -4.31 2.81 1.10
CA ASP A 230 -5.32 1.80 1.41
C ASP A 230 -5.26 1.37 2.88
N ILE A 231 -4.06 1.10 3.38
CA ILE A 231 -3.84 0.69 4.77
C ILE A 231 -4.17 1.81 5.76
N LEU A 232 -3.71 3.04 5.48
CA LEU A 232 -3.90 4.19 6.36
C LEU A 232 -5.25 4.89 6.17
N ARG A 233 -6.13 4.39 5.29
CA ARG A 233 -7.38 5.05 4.90
C ARG A 233 -7.17 6.49 4.45
N ASN A 234 -6.01 6.81 3.89
CA ASN A 234 -5.72 8.13 3.36
C ASN A 234 -6.42 8.34 2.02
N ASP A 235 -6.69 9.59 1.65
CA ASP A 235 -7.44 9.92 0.43
C ASP A 235 -8.83 9.24 0.38
N TYR A 236 -9.55 9.27 1.51
CA TYR A 236 -10.93 8.78 1.59
C TYR A 236 -11.84 9.48 0.59
N ALA A 237 -12.60 8.70 -0.17
CA ALA A 237 -13.48 9.18 -1.24
C ALA A 237 -14.97 8.92 -0.98
N GLY A 238 -15.36 8.64 0.26
CA GLY A 238 -16.75 8.43 0.66
C GLY A 238 -17.50 9.74 0.96
N THR A 239 -18.76 9.60 1.34
CA THR A 239 -19.68 10.70 1.71
C THR A 239 -20.00 10.65 3.20
N GLY A 240 -20.64 11.70 3.73
CA GLY A 240 -21.20 11.69 5.09
C GLY A 240 -20.29 12.21 6.19
N TYR A 241 -19.08 12.68 5.88
CA TYR A 241 -18.19 13.30 6.89
C TYR A 241 -18.41 14.81 7.04
N ILE A 242 -17.97 15.35 8.18
CA ILE A 242 -17.94 16.78 8.46
C ILE A 242 -16.54 17.32 8.17
N ASP A 243 -16.45 18.49 7.52
CA ASP A 243 -15.17 19.16 7.27
C ASP A 243 -14.41 19.43 8.58
N GLY A 244 -13.09 19.24 8.54
CA GLY A 244 -12.20 19.41 9.70
C GLY A 244 -11.97 18.14 10.52
N GLY A 245 -12.66 17.02 10.23
CA GLY A 245 -12.38 15.72 10.81
C GLY A 245 -11.03 15.17 10.32
N ARG A 246 -11.08 14.32 9.29
CA ARG A 246 -9.87 13.75 8.70
C ARG A 246 -9.21 14.72 7.72
N LYS A 247 -7.93 14.96 7.94
CA LYS A 247 -7.07 15.65 6.97
C LYS A 247 -6.21 14.65 6.22
N GLN A 248 -5.96 14.90 4.94
CA GLN A 248 -5.01 14.09 4.18
C GLN A 248 -3.60 14.22 4.78
N ILE A 249 -2.91 13.09 4.78
CA ILE A 249 -1.49 12.99 5.16
C ILE A 249 -0.60 12.72 3.92
N THR A 250 -1.11 12.96 2.72
CA THR A 250 -0.45 12.57 1.45
C THR A 250 0.94 13.16 1.33
N GLY A 251 1.14 14.44 1.67
CA GLY A 251 2.46 15.07 1.62
C GLY A 251 3.47 14.41 2.55
N TRP A 252 3.11 14.24 3.82
CA TRP A 252 3.93 13.56 4.81
C TRP A 252 4.23 12.11 4.38
N LEU A 253 3.22 11.39 3.90
CA LEU A 253 3.36 10.00 3.46
C LEU A 253 4.29 9.90 2.24
N TYR A 254 4.07 10.74 1.23
CA TYR A 254 4.93 10.80 0.06
C TYR A 254 6.39 11.07 0.43
N GLY A 255 6.63 12.09 1.27
CA GLY A 255 7.97 12.43 1.74
C GLY A 255 8.62 11.32 2.57
N SER A 256 7.83 10.63 3.40
CA SER A 256 8.32 9.48 4.18
C SER A 256 8.77 8.33 3.29
N LEU A 257 8.02 8.01 2.22
CA LEU A 257 8.38 6.99 1.24
C LEU A 257 9.56 7.41 0.37
N PHE A 258 9.56 8.65 -0.10
CA PHE A 258 10.63 9.21 -0.93
C PHE A 258 11.97 9.22 -0.20
N ASN A 259 11.97 9.58 1.10
CA ASN A 259 13.17 9.65 1.94
C ASN A 259 13.50 8.33 2.65
N ASN A 260 12.77 7.25 2.35
CA ASN A 260 12.95 5.94 3.00
C ASN A 260 12.97 6.03 4.53
N LYS A 261 11.95 6.71 5.12
CA LYS A 261 11.85 6.89 6.56
C LYS A 261 11.85 5.53 7.28
N PRO A 262 12.69 5.32 8.30
CA PRO A 262 12.65 4.10 9.11
C PRO A 262 11.24 3.78 9.61
N TYR A 263 10.83 2.52 9.51
CA TYR A 263 9.44 2.13 9.78
C TYR A 263 9.00 2.38 11.23
N ASP A 264 9.88 2.24 12.20
CA ASP A 264 9.62 2.59 13.59
C ASP A 264 9.29 4.09 13.74
N LYS A 265 10.06 4.98 13.07
CA LYS A 265 9.80 6.42 13.04
C LYS A 265 8.53 6.79 12.30
N PHE A 266 8.28 6.09 11.18
CA PHE A 266 7.04 6.23 10.42
C PHE A 266 5.81 5.91 11.29
N VAL A 267 5.85 4.81 12.04
CA VAL A 267 4.76 4.41 12.94
C VAL A 267 4.66 5.36 14.14
N TYR A 268 5.79 5.73 14.73
CA TYR A 268 5.81 6.68 15.85
C TYR A 268 5.10 8.00 15.50
N GLU A 269 5.42 8.59 14.33
CA GLU A 269 4.81 9.84 13.87
C GLU A 269 3.32 9.70 13.46
N LEU A 270 2.83 8.50 13.20
CA LEU A 270 1.41 8.26 12.98
C LEU A 270 0.65 8.09 14.29
N VAL A 271 1.21 7.40 15.27
CA VAL A 271 0.59 7.17 16.60
C VAL A 271 0.67 8.42 17.46
N ASN A 272 1.83 9.09 17.50
CA ASN A 272 2.06 10.39 18.14
C ASN A 272 2.21 11.47 17.05
N PRO A 273 1.10 12.01 16.53
CA PRO A 273 1.11 12.72 15.26
C PRO A 273 1.80 14.07 15.31
N THR A 274 2.57 14.35 14.26
CA THR A 274 3.08 15.67 13.92
C THR A 274 1.97 16.52 13.28
N GLU A 275 2.23 17.79 13.01
CA GLU A 275 1.32 18.66 12.28
C GLU A 275 0.85 18.06 10.94
N HIS A 276 1.73 17.35 10.23
CA HIS A 276 1.47 16.81 8.90
C HIS A 276 0.95 15.37 8.89
N SER A 277 1.04 14.62 10.01
CA SER A 277 0.55 13.23 10.10
C SER A 277 -0.74 13.09 10.91
N GLN A 278 -1.25 14.14 11.55
CA GLN A 278 -2.40 14.10 12.46
C GLN A 278 -3.71 13.62 11.81
N GLY A 279 -3.81 13.67 10.48
CA GLY A 279 -4.99 13.18 9.76
C GLY A 279 -5.24 11.69 9.98
N PHE A 280 -4.24 10.91 10.33
CA PHE A 280 -4.38 9.48 10.61
C PHE A 280 -5.22 9.23 11.89
N THR A 281 -4.88 9.87 13.01
CA THR A 281 -5.57 9.66 14.29
C THR A 281 -6.81 10.55 14.49
N LYS A 282 -6.95 11.63 13.74
CA LYS A 282 -8.16 12.47 13.79
C LYS A 282 -9.43 11.74 13.34
N GLY A 283 -9.28 10.71 12.55
CA GLY A 283 -10.41 9.92 12.08
C GLY A 283 -11.37 10.67 11.15
N ILE A 284 -12.46 10.01 10.81
CA ILE A 284 -13.56 10.59 10.04
C ILE A 284 -14.64 11.01 11.04
N VAL A 285 -15.05 12.29 10.99
CA VAL A 285 -16.17 12.80 11.77
C VAL A 285 -17.42 12.75 10.90
N TRP A 286 -18.34 11.88 11.25
CA TRP A 286 -19.57 11.66 10.52
C TRP A 286 -20.63 12.70 10.86
N ARG A 287 -21.55 12.93 9.94
CA ARG A 287 -22.73 13.79 10.18
C ARG A 287 -23.78 13.01 10.99
N GLY A 288 -24.44 13.71 11.91
CA GLY A 288 -25.51 13.14 12.72
C GLY A 288 -25.04 12.21 13.84
N VAL A 289 -25.95 11.40 14.34
CA VAL A 289 -25.66 10.40 15.38
C VAL A 289 -25.02 9.17 14.73
N VAL A 290 -23.89 8.75 15.26
CA VAL A 290 -23.16 7.58 14.79
C VAL A 290 -22.97 6.58 15.92
N ASN A 291 -22.81 5.32 15.55
CA ASN A 291 -22.45 4.25 16.46
C ASN A 291 -21.16 4.58 17.22
N ALA A 292 -21.07 4.16 18.46
CA ALA A 292 -19.90 4.40 19.32
C ALA A 292 -18.58 3.89 18.71
N SER A 293 -18.63 2.81 17.92
CA SER A 293 -17.48 2.24 17.20
C SER A 293 -16.95 3.16 16.09
N GLN A 294 -17.69 4.16 15.67
CA GLN A 294 -17.31 5.12 14.62
C GLN A 294 -16.79 6.45 15.17
N LYS A 295 -16.75 6.62 16.50
CA LYS A 295 -16.14 7.82 17.10
C LYS A 295 -14.65 7.91 16.81
N PRO A 296 -14.07 9.10 16.63
CA PRO A 296 -12.66 9.27 16.24
C PRO A 296 -11.67 8.52 17.13
N GLN A 297 -11.88 8.51 18.45
CA GLN A 297 -11.01 7.80 19.39
C GLN A 297 -11.03 6.28 19.14
N MET A 298 -12.21 5.73 18.89
CA MET A 298 -12.38 4.31 18.59
C MET A 298 -11.80 3.97 17.19
N GLN A 299 -11.96 4.86 16.22
CA GLN A 299 -11.30 4.69 14.92
C GLN A 299 -9.77 4.65 15.09
N ALA A 300 -9.17 5.53 15.91
CA ALA A 300 -7.73 5.51 16.18
C ALA A 300 -7.28 4.17 16.80
N ALA A 301 -8.03 3.68 17.80
CA ALA A 301 -7.75 2.37 18.42
C ALA A 301 -7.82 1.21 17.41
N GLN A 302 -8.88 1.14 16.60
CA GLN A 302 -9.06 0.13 15.55
C GLN A 302 -7.93 0.18 14.53
N HIS A 303 -7.53 1.38 14.07
CA HIS A 303 -6.49 1.51 13.06
C HIS A 303 -5.11 1.15 13.61
N ILE A 304 -4.76 1.61 14.80
CA ILE A 304 -3.45 1.33 15.41
C ILE A 304 -3.31 -0.17 15.65
N SER A 305 -4.33 -0.80 16.22
CA SER A 305 -4.31 -2.24 16.51
C SER A 305 -4.24 -3.07 15.22
N GLN A 306 -5.07 -2.77 14.22
CA GLN A 306 -5.10 -3.53 12.98
C GLN A 306 -3.84 -3.30 12.14
N ILE A 307 -3.42 -2.04 11.96
CA ILE A 307 -2.34 -1.70 11.04
C ILE A 307 -0.97 -2.09 11.60
N PHE A 308 -0.72 -1.81 12.90
CA PHE A 308 0.61 -1.96 13.46
C PHE A 308 0.78 -3.22 14.29
N MET A 309 -0.30 -3.73 14.87
CA MET A 309 -0.26 -4.91 15.73
C MET A 309 -0.91 -6.15 15.09
N GLY A 310 -1.56 -6.02 13.93
CA GLY A 310 -2.28 -7.13 13.31
C GLY A 310 -3.39 -7.69 14.21
N VAL A 311 -4.10 -6.80 14.91
CA VAL A 311 -5.20 -7.11 15.82
C VAL A 311 -6.47 -6.42 15.37
N ASN A 312 -7.47 -7.18 15.00
CA ASN A 312 -8.74 -6.64 14.53
C ASN A 312 -9.72 -6.39 15.70
N LEU A 313 -9.82 -5.13 16.14
CA LEU A 313 -10.73 -4.69 17.21
C LEU A 313 -12.11 -4.24 16.70
N LYS A 314 -12.47 -4.46 15.44
CA LYS A 314 -13.70 -3.93 14.87
C LYS A 314 -14.94 -4.44 15.59
N CYS A 315 -15.05 -5.75 15.82
CA CYS A 315 -16.15 -6.32 16.61
C CYS A 315 -16.07 -5.88 18.07
N ALA A 316 -14.87 -5.94 18.66
CA ALA A 316 -14.61 -5.53 20.04
C ALA A 316 -14.96 -4.06 20.33
N SER A 317 -15.06 -3.21 19.31
CA SER A 317 -15.44 -1.80 19.48
C SER A 317 -16.94 -1.56 19.70
N CYS A 318 -17.78 -2.60 19.56
CA CYS A 318 -19.23 -2.52 19.75
C CYS A 318 -19.74 -3.49 20.83
N HIS A 319 -19.15 -4.67 20.95
CA HIS A 319 -19.44 -5.72 21.92
C HIS A 319 -18.21 -6.62 22.02
N ASP A 320 -18.15 -7.55 22.97
CA ASP A 320 -17.08 -8.54 23.00
C ASP A 320 -17.05 -9.32 21.68
N SER A 321 -15.85 -9.50 21.13
CA SER A 321 -15.71 -10.08 19.81
C SER A 321 -16.20 -11.53 19.75
N PHE A 322 -16.89 -11.89 18.66
CA PHE A 322 -17.31 -13.26 18.40
C PHE A 322 -16.31 -14.08 17.56
N ILE A 323 -15.32 -13.38 16.98
CA ILE A 323 -14.38 -13.97 16.02
C ILE A 323 -12.96 -14.06 16.55
N ASN A 324 -12.63 -13.30 17.62
CA ASN A 324 -11.36 -13.33 18.31
C ASN A 324 -11.56 -13.05 19.80
N ASP A 325 -10.49 -13.05 20.59
CA ASP A 325 -10.56 -12.97 22.06
C ASP A 325 -10.59 -11.53 22.61
N TRP A 326 -10.72 -10.52 21.78
CA TRP A 326 -10.72 -9.12 22.19
C TRP A 326 -12.09 -8.69 22.74
N SER A 327 -12.05 -8.04 23.90
CA SER A 327 -13.26 -7.55 24.58
C SER A 327 -13.56 -6.08 24.24
N LEU A 328 -14.80 -5.66 24.51
CA LEU A 328 -15.22 -4.27 24.48
C LEU A 328 -14.31 -3.40 25.38
N ALA A 329 -13.94 -3.92 26.55
CA ALA A 329 -13.06 -3.22 27.49
C ALA A 329 -11.65 -2.99 26.90
N ASP A 330 -11.10 -3.93 26.14
CA ASP A 330 -9.80 -3.76 25.48
C ASP A 330 -9.83 -2.66 24.41
N ALA A 331 -10.88 -2.66 23.58
CA ALA A 331 -11.06 -1.63 22.56
C ALA A 331 -11.22 -0.22 23.15
N TYR A 332 -12.04 -0.10 24.20
CA TYR A 332 -12.25 1.17 24.89
C TYR A 332 -11.02 1.63 25.67
N ALA A 333 -10.26 0.72 26.27
CA ALA A 333 -9.03 1.07 26.99
C ALA A 333 -8.00 1.71 26.04
N LEU A 334 -7.84 1.17 24.83
CA LEU A 334 -6.98 1.77 23.81
C LEU A 334 -7.55 3.09 23.27
N ALA A 335 -8.86 3.16 23.03
CA ALA A 335 -9.52 4.40 22.58
C ALA A 335 -9.39 5.53 23.59
N SER A 336 -9.39 5.21 24.89
CA SER A 336 -9.29 6.17 25.98
C SER A 336 -7.94 6.90 26.02
N VAL A 337 -6.90 6.36 25.37
CA VAL A 337 -5.61 7.06 25.18
C VAL A 337 -5.79 8.37 24.41
N TYR A 338 -6.70 8.38 23.44
CA TYR A 338 -7.00 9.53 22.56
C TYR A 338 -8.16 10.41 23.07
N ALA A 339 -8.73 10.08 24.19
CA ALA A 339 -9.89 10.79 24.72
C ALA A 339 -9.50 12.02 25.57
N ASP A 340 -10.26 13.09 25.47
CA ASP A 340 -10.10 14.28 26.33
C ASP A 340 -10.76 14.11 27.70
N LYS A 341 -11.72 13.20 27.80
CA LYS A 341 -12.48 12.88 29.02
C LYS A 341 -12.59 11.36 29.15
N PRO A 342 -12.77 10.83 30.37
CA PRO A 342 -13.02 9.41 30.58
C PRO A 342 -14.15 8.91 29.67
N LEU A 343 -13.94 7.77 29.00
CA LEU A 343 -14.94 7.18 28.10
C LEU A 343 -15.84 6.22 28.87
N GLU A 344 -17.13 6.45 28.82
CA GLU A 344 -18.10 5.45 29.20
C GLU A 344 -18.19 4.37 28.10
N MET A 345 -18.14 3.11 28.50
CA MET A 345 -18.31 1.99 27.55
C MET A 345 -19.76 1.94 27.08
N VAL A 346 -19.93 1.76 25.77
CA VAL A 346 -21.23 1.62 25.11
C VAL A 346 -21.27 0.29 24.38
N GLU A 347 -22.16 -0.59 24.76
CA GLU A 347 -22.37 -1.91 24.19
C GLU A 347 -23.59 -1.89 23.26
N CYS A 348 -23.40 -2.17 21.97
CA CYS A 348 -24.48 -2.14 20.95
C CYS A 348 -25.37 -0.89 21.08
N ASP A 349 -24.76 0.28 21.16
CA ASP A 349 -25.40 1.59 21.31
C ASP A 349 -26.10 1.85 22.65
N LYS A 350 -25.93 0.97 23.66
CA LYS A 350 -26.45 1.15 25.01
C LYS A 350 -25.31 1.51 25.97
N PRO A 351 -25.37 2.67 26.67
CA PRO A 351 -24.44 3.00 27.73
C PRO A 351 -24.45 1.93 28.84
N THR A 352 -23.25 1.52 29.30
CA THR A 352 -23.12 0.47 30.33
C THR A 352 -23.01 1.04 31.75
N GLY A 353 -22.87 2.35 31.92
CA GLY A 353 -22.56 2.99 33.21
C GLY A 353 -21.13 2.76 33.69
N LYS A 354 -20.29 2.03 32.93
CA LYS A 354 -18.90 1.74 33.31
C LYS A 354 -17.93 2.63 32.55
N ILE A 355 -16.99 3.23 33.27
CA ILE A 355 -15.90 4.02 32.69
C ILE A 355 -14.75 3.07 32.32
N SER A 356 -14.21 3.27 31.13
CA SER A 356 -13.09 2.48 30.63
C SER A 356 -11.77 2.85 31.32
N ASP A 357 -10.90 1.86 31.48
CA ASP A 357 -9.48 2.06 31.78
C ASP A 357 -8.76 2.81 30.62
N VAL A 358 -7.52 3.22 30.89
CA VAL A 358 -6.60 3.78 29.90
C VAL A 358 -5.36 2.88 29.85
N ARG A 359 -5.24 2.05 28.80
CA ARG A 359 -4.11 1.14 28.66
C ARG A 359 -3.89 0.73 27.21
N PHE A 360 -2.69 0.27 26.91
CA PHE A 360 -2.38 -0.43 25.67
C PHE A 360 -2.97 -1.84 25.69
N ILE A 361 -3.34 -2.40 24.54
CA ILE A 361 -3.87 -3.76 24.41
C ILE A 361 -2.84 -4.84 24.78
N HIS A 362 -1.55 -4.51 24.75
CA HIS A 362 -0.43 -5.35 25.17
C HIS A 362 0.37 -4.63 26.26
N PRO A 363 -0.10 -4.64 27.50
CA PRO A 363 0.52 -3.88 28.61
C PRO A 363 1.94 -4.36 28.95
N GLU A 364 2.33 -5.57 28.55
CA GLU A 364 3.68 -6.11 28.65
C GLU A 364 4.70 -5.39 27.76
N LEU A 365 4.26 -4.68 26.71
CA LEU A 365 5.11 -3.90 25.82
C LEU A 365 5.33 -2.47 26.30
N GLY A 366 4.47 -1.97 27.18
CA GLY A 366 4.59 -0.64 27.76
C GLY A 366 3.35 -0.23 28.54
N LYS A 367 3.56 0.58 29.59
CA LYS A 367 2.49 1.09 30.44
C LYS A 367 2.13 2.51 30.03
N ILE A 368 0.83 2.82 30.09
CA ILE A 368 0.29 4.16 29.90
C ILE A 368 -0.21 4.66 31.24
N ASP A 369 0.25 5.82 31.68
CA ASP A 369 -0.23 6.44 32.92
C ASP A 369 -1.64 7.02 32.68
N PRO A 370 -2.69 6.47 33.33
CA PRO A 370 -4.06 6.92 33.15
C PRO A 370 -4.30 8.34 33.70
N LYS A 371 -3.43 8.82 34.57
CA LYS A 371 -3.50 10.16 35.19
C LYS A 371 -2.78 11.22 34.36
N ALA A 372 -1.95 10.83 33.42
CA ALA A 372 -1.21 11.77 32.57
C ALA A 372 -2.16 12.53 31.61
N ASP A 373 -1.72 13.68 31.15
CA ASP A 373 -2.42 14.41 30.09
C ASP A 373 -2.46 13.59 28.77
N LYS A 374 -3.35 13.97 27.89
CA LYS A 374 -3.58 13.27 26.61
C LYS A 374 -2.32 13.20 25.75
N ALA A 375 -1.51 14.25 25.69
CA ALA A 375 -0.31 14.28 24.87
C ALA A 375 0.73 13.27 25.40
N THR A 376 0.90 13.19 26.72
CA THR A 376 1.76 12.23 27.39
C THR A 376 1.28 10.79 27.16
N ARG A 377 -0.03 10.52 27.29
CA ARG A 377 -0.58 9.18 27.02
C ARG A 377 -0.36 8.73 25.58
N ILE A 378 -0.58 9.62 24.60
CA ILE A 378 -0.33 9.34 23.18
C ILE A 378 1.15 9.06 22.93
N ARG A 379 2.05 9.84 23.52
CA ARG A 379 3.51 9.60 23.43
C ARG A 379 3.89 8.25 24.01
N GLN A 380 3.40 7.90 25.19
CA GLN A 380 3.66 6.60 25.83
C GLN A 380 3.12 5.43 24.98
N LEU A 381 1.97 5.60 24.34
CA LEU A 381 1.46 4.60 23.40
C LEU A 381 2.38 4.44 22.20
N ALA A 382 2.85 5.54 21.60
CA ALA A 382 3.78 5.48 20.47
C ALA A 382 5.08 4.79 20.85
N GLU A 383 5.64 5.09 22.02
CA GLU A 383 6.82 4.45 22.60
C GLU A 383 6.61 2.94 22.80
N ALA A 384 5.44 2.53 23.32
CA ALA A 384 5.09 1.12 23.50
C ALA A 384 4.95 0.38 22.16
N VAL A 385 4.24 0.96 21.18
CA VAL A 385 4.05 0.38 19.84
C VAL A 385 5.37 0.25 19.10
N THR A 386 6.27 1.22 19.20
CA THR A 386 7.57 1.23 18.50
C THR A 386 8.74 0.74 19.37
N SER A 387 8.44 0.15 20.53
CA SER A 387 9.45 -0.40 21.42
C SER A 387 10.32 -1.45 20.72
N PRO A 388 11.65 -1.44 20.91
CA PRO A 388 12.52 -2.52 20.41
C PRO A 388 12.12 -3.93 20.92
N ASN A 389 11.40 -3.98 22.04
CA ASN A 389 10.86 -5.25 22.57
C ASN A 389 9.56 -5.69 21.89
N ASN A 390 9.01 -4.87 20.99
CA ASN A 390 7.78 -5.19 20.26
C ASN A 390 8.09 -5.90 18.91
N GLY A 391 8.27 -7.20 18.95
CA GLY A 391 8.42 -8.00 17.72
C GLY A 391 7.15 -8.08 16.87
N ARG A 392 5.97 -7.79 17.45
CA ARG A 392 4.70 -7.82 16.71
C ARG A 392 4.65 -6.75 15.62
N LEU A 393 5.17 -5.54 15.89
CA LEU A 393 5.24 -4.47 14.90
C LEU A 393 5.97 -4.93 13.63
N SER A 394 7.17 -5.49 13.80
CA SER A 394 7.99 -5.98 12.68
C SER A 394 7.34 -7.18 11.98
N ARG A 395 6.80 -8.16 12.73
CA ARG A 395 6.10 -9.33 12.13
C ARG A 395 4.90 -8.90 11.28
N THR A 396 4.13 -7.93 11.74
CA THR A 396 2.94 -7.46 11.02
C THR A 396 3.30 -6.86 9.66
N ILE A 397 4.30 -6.00 9.59
CA ILE A 397 4.67 -5.39 8.31
C ILE A 397 5.39 -6.36 7.38
N VAL A 398 6.27 -7.22 7.87
CA VAL A 398 6.97 -8.19 7.01
C VAL A 398 6.00 -9.24 6.47
N ASN A 399 4.98 -9.63 7.24
CA ASN A 399 3.91 -10.51 6.75
C ASN A 399 3.15 -9.88 5.58
N ARG A 400 2.83 -8.58 5.65
CA ARG A 400 2.16 -7.87 4.56
C ARG A 400 3.06 -7.68 3.33
N LEU A 401 4.35 -7.42 3.51
CA LEU A 401 5.30 -7.36 2.40
C LEU A 401 5.45 -8.71 1.73
N TRP A 402 5.55 -9.78 2.52
CA TRP A 402 5.55 -11.15 2.00
C TRP A 402 4.28 -11.42 1.19
N ALA A 403 3.11 -11.17 1.75
CA ALA A 403 1.83 -11.33 1.06
C ALA A 403 1.74 -10.48 -0.23
N ARG A 404 2.26 -9.25 -0.20
CA ARG A 404 2.28 -8.35 -1.36
C ARG A 404 3.09 -8.94 -2.52
N PHE A 405 4.24 -9.55 -2.25
CA PHE A 405 5.13 -10.09 -3.26
C PHE A 405 4.81 -11.53 -3.66
N LEU A 406 4.36 -12.35 -2.73
CA LEU A 406 4.13 -13.77 -2.97
C LEU A 406 2.64 -14.13 -3.14
N GLY A 407 1.74 -13.18 -2.90
CA GLY A 407 0.30 -13.34 -3.08
C GLY A 407 -0.46 -13.93 -1.88
N ARG A 408 0.25 -14.42 -0.84
CA ARG A 408 -0.30 -14.94 0.41
C ARG A 408 0.67 -14.64 1.56
N GLY A 409 0.15 -14.35 2.76
CA GLY A 409 0.95 -14.08 3.95
C GLY A 409 1.59 -15.34 4.54
N LEU A 410 2.53 -15.12 5.45
CA LEU A 410 3.04 -16.17 6.34
C LEU A 410 1.99 -16.50 7.39
N VAL A 411 1.21 -15.50 7.79
CA VAL A 411 0.01 -15.59 8.62
C VAL A 411 -1.17 -15.08 7.81
N GLU A 412 -2.30 -15.78 7.84
CA GLU A 412 -3.55 -15.38 7.18
C GLU A 412 -4.74 -15.45 8.15
N PRO A 413 -5.70 -14.53 8.04
CA PRO A 413 -5.64 -13.26 7.30
C PRO A 413 -4.49 -12.37 7.78
N VAL A 414 -3.91 -11.56 6.88
CA VAL A 414 -2.70 -10.74 7.19
C VAL A 414 -2.87 -9.73 8.32
N ASP A 415 -4.11 -9.47 8.75
CA ASP A 415 -4.48 -8.56 9.83
C ASP A 415 -4.78 -9.28 11.16
N GLU A 416 -4.61 -10.59 11.20
CA GLU A 416 -4.89 -11.43 12.35
C GLU A 416 -3.62 -12.19 12.75
N MET A 417 -2.63 -11.43 13.23
CA MET A 417 -1.32 -11.94 13.59
C MET A 417 -1.32 -12.85 14.85
N GLU A 418 -2.49 -13.19 15.35
CA GLU A 418 -2.69 -14.20 16.41
C GLU A 418 -2.87 -15.60 15.85
N ASN A 419 -3.12 -15.71 14.55
CA ASN A 419 -3.20 -16.98 13.86
C ASN A 419 -1.81 -17.62 13.66
N GLU A 420 -1.82 -18.93 13.45
CA GLU A 420 -0.59 -19.67 13.19
C GLU A 420 0.05 -19.26 11.86
N SER A 421 1.37 -19.16 11.89
CA SER A 421 2.17 -18.99 10.68
C SER A 421 2.49 -20.35 10.08
N TRP A 422 2.36 -20.51 8.75
CA TRP A 422 2.82 -21.72 8.08
C TRP A 422 4.37 -21.90 8.15
N ASN A 423 5.10 -20.82 8.47
CA ASN A 423 6.54 -20.87 8.75
C ASN A 423 6.93 -19.75 9.73
N THR A 424 6.88 -20.03 11.00
CA THR A 424 7.17 -19.08 12.08
C THR A 424 8.62 -18.60 12.04
N ASP A 425 9.58 -19.49 11.76
CA ASP A 425 11.00 -19.11 11.70
C ASP A 425 11.26 -18.11 10.57
N LEU A 426 10.60 -18.26 9.43
CA LEU A 426 10.72 -17.30 8.33
C LEU A 426 10.11 -15.93 8.69
N LEU A 427 8.97 -15.93 9.35
CA LEU A 427 8.35 -14.70 9.86
C LEU A 427 9.27 -13.99 10.85
N ASP A 428 9.84 -14.74 11.79
CA ASP A 428 10.74 -14.23 12.82
C ASP A 428 12.08 -13.76 12.24
N LEU A 429 12.63 -14.46 11.25
CA LEU A 429 13.82 -14.03 10.52
C LEU A 429 13.60 -12.65 9.88
N LEU A 430 12.56 -12.52 9.07
CA LEU A 430 12.26 -11.26 8.38
C LEU A 430 12.00 -10.11 9.36
N ALA A 431 11.30 -10.40 10.47
CA ALA A 431 11.00 -9.41 11.50
C ALA A 431 12.26 -8.93 12.24
N SER A 432 13.14 -9.87 12.62
CA SER A 432 14.39 -9.54 13.28
C SER A 432 15.38 -8.85 12.36
N ASP A 433 15.48 -9.28 11.10
CA ASP A 433 16.31 -8.63 10.09
C ASP A 433 15.87 -7.19 9.82
N LEU A 434 14.55 -6.93 9.76
CA LEU A 434 14.03 -5.55 9.65
C LEU A 434 14.48 -4.68 10.84
N ALA A 435 14.32 -5.18 12.06
CA ALA A 435 14.68 -4.45 13.27
C ALA A 435 16.21 -4.17 13.34
N ASP A 436 17.03 -5.18 13.05
CA ASP A 436 18.50 -5.08 13.11
C ASP A 436 19.08 -4.20 12.00
N ASN A 437 18.36 -4.01 10.90
CA ASN A 437 18.74 -3.11 9.80
C ASN A 437 18.01 -1.76 9.87
N GLY A 438 17.75 -1.26 11.07
CA GLY A 438 17.23 0.09 11.30
C GLY A 438 15.81 0.31 10.79
N HIS A 439 15.00 -0.75 10.75
CA HIS A 439 13.62 -0.72 10.24
C HIS A 439 13.51 -0.23 8.79
N ASP A 440 14.50 -0.55 7.96
CA ASP A 440 14.50 -0.24 6.53
C ASP A 440 13.62 -1.23 5.75
N LEU A 441 12.44 -0.78 5.30
CA LEU A 441 11.52 -1.60 4.52
C LEU A 441 12.12 -2.04 3.17
N LYS A 442 12.96 -1.21 2.54
CA LYS A 442 13.61 -1.56 1.27
C LYS A 442 14.60 -2.70 1.44
N PHE A 443 15.29 -2.76 2.58
CA PHE A 443 16.14 -3.90 2.92
C PHE A 443 15.32 -5.21 2.96
N THR A 444 14.19 -5.20 3.65
CA THR A 444 13.30 -6.39 3.70
C THR A 444 12.75 -6.75 2.31
N MET A 445 12.39 -5.76 1.50
CA MET A 445 11.94 -5.99 0.12
C MET A 445 13.05 -6.63 -0.73
N GLU A 446 14.30 -6.14 -0.63
CA GLU A 446 15.45 -6.73 -1.31
C GLU A 446 15.63 -8.20 -0.89
N GLN A 447 15.60 -8.47 0.41
CA GLN A 447 15.71 -9.84 0.95
C GLN A 447 14.66 -10.77 0.33
N ILE A 448 13.39 -10.35 0.29
CA ILE A 448 12.32 -11.19 -0.28
C ILE A 448 12.53 -11.39 -1.78
N MET A 449 12.77 -10.33 -2.55
CA MET A 449 12.84 -10.39 -4.02
C MET A 449 14.11 -11.07 -4.57
N THR A 450 15.18 -11.11 -3.76
CA THR A 450 16.41 -11.83 -4.15
C THR A 450 16.41 -13.29 -3.70
N SER A 451 15.43 -13.71 -2.87
CA SER A 451 15.27 -15.10 -2.47
C SER A 451 14.85 -16.00 -3.64
N ARG A 452 15.18 -17.28 -3.54
CA ARG A 452 14.70 -18.28 -4.50
C ARG A 452 13.17 -18.41 -4.48
N ALA A 453 12.56 -18.26 -3.31
CA ALA A 453 11.11 -18.29 -3.14
C ALA A 453 10.37 -17.31 -4.09
N TYR A 454 10.86 -16.07 -4.20
CA TYR A 454 10.32 -15.07 -5.11
C TYR A 454 10.60 -15.37 -6.58
N GLN A 455 11.71 -16.06 -6.87
CA GLN A 455 12.14 -16.37 -8.23
C GLN A 455 11.53 -17.65 -8.80
N LEU A 456 10.80 -18.41 -8.00
CA LEU A 456 10.06 -19.59 -8.49
C LEU A 456 8.99 -19.18 -9.52
N PRO A 457 8.59 -20.11 -10.42
CA PRO A 457 7.42 -19.92 -11.26
C PRO A 457 6.17 -19.61 -10.43
N ALA A 458 5.34 -18.73 -10.94
CA ALA A 458 4.08 -18.43 -10.28
C ALA A 458 3.09 -19.60 -10.42
N VAL A 459 2.29 -19.82 -9.37
CA VAL A 459 1.28 -20.88 -9.29
C VAL A 459 -0.13 -20.30 -9.20
N ASN A 460 -1.13 -21.02 -9.70
CA ASN A 460 -2.52 -20.61 -9.60
C ASN A 460 -3.06 -20.86 -8.18
N GLY A 461 -3.77 -19.88 -7.63
CA GLY A 461 -4.31 -19.97 -6.28
C GLY A 461 -5.37 -21.06 -6.08
N SER A 462 -6.05 -21.49 -7.15
CA SER A 462 -7.04 -22.55 -7.14
C SER A 462 -6.44 -23.97 -6.94
N GLU A 463 -5.14 -24.12 -7.14
CA GLU A 463 -4.44 -25.40 -6.95
C GLU A 463 -4.08 -25.69 -5.49
N GLN A 464 -4.31 -24.71 -4.61
CA GLN A 464 -3.99 -24.83 -3.19
C GLN A 464 -5.27 -24.85 -2.35
N ALA A 465 -5.69 -26.05 -1.92
CA ALA A 465 -6.80 -26.18 -0.99
C ALA A 465 -6.50 -25.46 0.35
N GLU A 466 -7.48 -24.72 0.90
CA GLU A 466 -7.30 -23.89 2.12
C GLU A 466 -6.86 -24.70 3.36
N LYS A 467 -7.17 -25.99 3.42
CA LYS A 467 -6.87 -26.86 4.59
C LYS A 467 -5.44 -27.39 4.65
N GLU A 468 -4.71 -27.41 3.52
CA GLU A 468 -3.36 -27.97 3.45
C GLU A 468 -2.47 -27.05 2.60
N PHE A 469 -2.27 -25.82 3.08
CA PHE A 469 -1.44 -24.89 2.35
C PHE A 469 0.03 -25.36 2.28
N VAL A 470 0.54 -25.52 1.08
CA VAL A 470 1.97 -25.76 0.82
C VAL A 470 2.47 -24.67 -0.11
N PHE A 471 3.42 -23.86 0.35
CA PHE A 471 4.08 -22.86 -0.49
C PHE A 471 4.91 -23.50 -1.58
N ARG A 472 4.52 -23.31 -2.84
CA ARG A 472 5.18 -23.85 -4.04
C ARG A 472 5.81 -22.79 -4.95
N GLY A 473 5.52 -21.52 -4.68
CA GLY A 473 5.96 -20.35 -5.45
C GLY A 473 5.01 -19.17 -5.24
N PRO A 474 5.33 -18.00 -5.82
CA PRO A 474 4.44 -16.86 -5.81
C PRO A 474 3.09 -17.20 -6.45
N LEU A 475 1.99 -16.65 -5.93
CA LEU A 475 0.71 -16.74 -6.63
C LEU A 475 0.70 -15.80 -7.85
N VAL A 476 -0.01 -16.20 -8.90
CA VAL A 476 -0.33 -15.29 -9.99
C VAL A 476 -1.17 -14.15 -9.43
N ARG A 477 -0.73 -12.93 -9.64
CA ARG A 477 -1.38 -11.71 -9.11
C ARG A 477 -1.84 -10.82 -10.25
N ARG A 478 -2.89 -10.07 -10.05
CA ARG A 478 -3.33 -9.04 -10.99
C ARG A 478 -2.58 -7.73 -10.73
N MET A 479 -2.34 -6.97 -11.79
CA MET A 479 -1.94 -5.58 -11.61
C MET A 479 -2.99 -4.84 -10.78
N SER A 480 -2.56 -3.96 -9.88
CA SER A 480 -3.48 -3.02 -9.25
C SER A 480 -4.09 -2.07 -10.28
N ALA A 481 -5.19 -1.43 -9.94
CA ALA A 481 -5.84 -0.45 -10.79
C ALA A 481 -4.87 0.64 -11.26
N GLU A 482 -4.03 1.12 -10.33
CA GLU A 482 -3.03 2.15 -10.62
C GLU A 482 -1.94 1.63 -11.57
N GLN A 483 -1.44 0.40 -11.36
CA GLN A 483 -0.45 -0.22 -12.24
C GLN A 483 -0.99 -0.41 -13.66
N PHE A 484 -2.25 -0.84 -13.80
CA PHE A 484 -2.87 -1.04 -15.10
C PHE A 484 -2.97 0.27 -15.88
N VAL A 485 -3.48 1.34 -15.26
CA VAL A 485 -3.60 2.66 -15.92
C VAL A 485 -2.22 3.24 -16.24
N ASP A 486 -1.25 3.12 -15.33
CA ASP A 486 0.12 3.57 -15.55
C ASP A 486 0.84 2.74 -16.64
N ALA A 487 0.52 1.45 -16.78
CA ALA A 487 1.03 0.62 -17.86
C ALA A 487 0.49 1.08 -19.22
N ILE A 488 -0.81 1.40 -19.34
CA ILE A 488 -1.37 2.00 -20.56
C ILE A 488 -0.72 3.37 -20.84
N ALA A 489 -0.51 4.20 -19.82
CA ALA A 489 0.20 5.46 -19.98
C ALA A 489 1.66 5.28 -20.44
N THR A 490 2.31 4.21 -20.00
CA THR A 490 3.66 3.82 -20.47
C THR A 490 3.66 3.45 -21.96
N LEU A 491 2.67 2.64 -22.39
CA LEU A 491 2.54 2.22 -23.80
C LEU A 491 2.28 3.41 -24.73
N THR A 492 1.44 4.33 -24.32
CA THR A 492 0.96 5.42 -25.15
C THR A 492 1.76 6.72 -25.02
N GLY A 493 2.59 6.85 -23.98
CA GLY A 493 3.24 8.10 -23.61
C GLY A 493 2.27 9.16 -23.05
N ASN A 494 0.98 8.86 -22.91
CA ASN A 494 -0.06 9.81 -22.48
C ASN A 494 -0.23 9.83 -20.95
N TRP A 495 0.64 10.57 -20.29
CA TRP A 495 0.64 10.75 -18.84
C TRP A 495 -0.22 11.93 -18.39
N LYS A 496 -0.71 11.90 -17.15
CA LYS A 496 -1.33 13.06 -16.53
C LYS A 496 -0.27 14.15 -16.27
N ASN A 497 -0.64 15.41 -16.49
CA ASN A 497 0.25 16.54 -16.37
C ASN A 497 0.22 17.21 -14.98
N SER A 498 -0.74 16.86 -14.13
CA SER A 498 -0.89 17.38 -12.78
C SER A 498 -1.51 16.33 -11.84
N PRO A 499 -1.26 16.41 -10.53
CA PRO A 499 -1.97 15.59 -9.56
C PRO A 499 -3.42 16.06 -9.41
N ALA A 500 -4.25 15.27 -8.75
CA ALA A 500 -5.60 15.70 -8.41
C ALA A 500 -5.57 16.94 -7.50
N LYS A 501 -6.41 17.93 -7.79
CA LYS A 501 -6.46 19.25 -7.08
C LYS A 501 -6.54 19.16 -5.55
N LYS A 502 -7.15 18.08 -5.03
CA LYS A 502 -7.29 17.85 -3.58
C LYS A 502 -6.00 17.37 -2.92
N ILE A 503 -5.02 16.87 -3.67
CA ILE A 503 -3.77 16.35 -3.12
C ILE A 503 -2.86 17.51 -2.75
N LYS A 504 -2.39 17.51 -1.49
CA LYS A 504 -1.45 18.47 -0.95
C LYS A 504 -0.15 17.78 -0.57
N PHE A 505 0.96 18.41 -0.88
CA PHE A 505 2.31 17.91 -0.58
C PHE A 505 2.95 18.60 0.62
N ASP A 506 2.15 19.27 1.44
CA ASP A 506 2.61 19.88 2.69
C ASP A 506 3.24 18.81 3.60
N GLY A 507 4.42 19.10 4.15
CA GLY A 507 5.17 18.16 4.99
C GLY A 507 5.92 17.04 4.25
N ALA A 508 5.95 17.06 2.92
CA ALA A 508 6.70 16.07 2.14
C ALA A 508 8.22 16.12 2.41
N ASN A 509 8.75 17.27 2.82
CA ASN A 509 10.19 17.48 3.07
C ASN A 509 11.07 16.91 1.95
N LEU A 510 10.59 17.04 0.72
CA LEU A 510 11.39 16.72 -0.45
C LEU A 510 12.62 17.64 -0.43
N GLU A 511 13.80 17.11 -0.67
CA GLU A 511 14.97 17.95 -0.90
C GLU A 511 14.57 18.98 -1.96
N LYS A 512 14.49 20.23 -1.56
CA LYS A 512 14.30 21.31 -2.52
C LYS A 512 15.49 21.22 -3.45
N LYS A 513 15.27 20.88 -4.70
CA LYS A 513 16.20 21.31 -5.72
C LYS A 513 16.37 22.81 -5.44
N LYS A 514 17.61 23.27 -5.26
CA LYS A 514 17.90 24.69 -5.01
C LYS A 514 17.10 25.52 -6.01
N ASP A 515 16.64 26.72 -5.62
CA ASP A 515 15.98 27.69 -6.54
C ASP A 515 16.75 27.93 -7.87
N THR A 516 18.00 27.45 -7.94
CA THR A 516 18.88 27.41 -9.11
C THR A 516 18.53 26.34 -10.16
N ASP A 517 17.58 25.47 -9.91
CA ASP A 517 17.24 24.37 -10.83
C ASP A 517 16.16 24.73 -11.87
N VAL A 518 15.57 25.90 -11.79
CA VAL A 518 14.67 26.44 -12.82
C VAL A 518 15.52 27.35 -13.74
N PRO A 519 15.46 27.12 -15.06
CA PRO A 519 16.16 28.02 -15.97
C PRO A 519 15.70 29.48 -15.79
N GLU A 520 16.62 30.42 -15.64
CA GLU A 520 16.30 31.85 -15.52
C GLU A 520 15.87 32.42 -16.89
N ALA A 521 14.62 32.24 -17.26
CA ALA A 521 14.04 32.70 -18.52
C ALA A 521 13.28 34.03 -18.35
N ASN A 522 13.12 34.75 -19.41
CA ASN A 522 12.31 35.96 -19.48
C ASN A 522 11.01 35.72 -20.26
N TRP A 523 9.98 36.47 -19.91
CA TRP A 523 8.85 36.66 -20.79
C TRP A 523 9.32 37.40 -22.03
N ILE A 524 8.93 36.91 -23.20
CA ILE A 524 9.30 37.48 -24.50
C ILE A 524 8.06 37.70 -25.37
N TRP A 525 8.10 38.70 -26.22
CA TRP A 525 7.08 38.93 -27.24
C TRP A 525 7.67 39.64 -28.49
N SER A 526 6.84 39.95 -29.46
CA SER A 526 7.26 40.67 -30.69
C SER A 526 7.57 42.14 -30.48
N ASN A 527 7.15 42.75 -29.37
CA ASN A 527 7.41 44.16 -29.03
C ASN A 527 7.66 44.35 -27.52
N ALA A 528 8.31 45.42 -27.14
CA ALA A 528 8.72 45.65 -25.74
C ALA A 528 7.57 46.09 -24.82
N ASP A 529 6.46 46.57 -25.35
CA ASP A 529 5.31 47.06 -24.57
C ASP A 529 4.27 45.95 -24.35
N ALA A 530 4.53 44.72 -24.81
CA ALA A 530 3.56 43.63 -24.80
C ALA A 530 3.09 43.21 -23.41
N ALA A 531 3.89 43.44 -22.37
CA ALA A 531 3.45 43.21 -21.00
C ALA A 531 2.27 44.08 -20.53
N LYS A 532 2.00 45.15 -21.27
CA LYS A 532 0.91 46.11 -21.00
C LYS A 532 -0.11 46.12 -22.11
N ASN A 533 0.34 46.11 -23.36
CA ASN A 533 -0.50 46.39 -24.49
C ASN A 533 0.03 45.72 -25.76
N ALA A 534 -0.49 44.56 -26.11
CA ALA A 534 -0.21 43.87 -27.36
C ALA A 534 -1.50 43.70 -28.15
N ASN A 535 -1.48 43.88 -29.44
CA ASN A 535 -2.62 43.62 -30.31
C ASN A 535 -3.00 42.16 -30.28
N PRO A 536 -4.30 41.82 -30.40
CA PRO A 536 -4.73 40.45 -30.62
C PRO A 536 -4.05 39.82 -31.86
N GLY A 537 -3.75 38.56 -31.76
CA GLY A 537 -3.10 37.79 -32.81
C GLY A 537 -2.07 36.80 -32.34
N SER A 538 -1.47 36.07 -33.27
CA SER A 538 -0.45 35.05 -32.97
C SER A 538 0.94 35.59 -33.25
N ALA A 539 1.88 35.19 -32.38
CA ALA A 539 3.31 35.39 -32.60
C ALA A 539 3.97 34.01 -32.70
N TYR A 540 4.89 33.89 -33.65
CA TYR A 540 5.59 32.65 -33.98
C TYR A 540 7.03 32.77 -33.55
N PHE A 541 7.47 31.93 -32.61
CA PHE A 541 8.80 32.00 -32.04
C PHE A 541 9.64 30.79 -32.46
N ARG A 542 10.94 31.02 -32.71
CA ARG A 542 11.89 29.97 -33.09
C ARG A 542 13.20 30.11 -32.30
N LYS A 543 13.78 28.97 -31.91
CA LYS A 543 15.12 28.86 -31.35
C LYS A 543 15.83 27.65 -31.86
N SER A 544 16.95 27.86 -32.56
CA SER A 544 17.86 26.76 -32.95
C SER A 544 19.05 26.69 -31.99
N PHE A 545 19.47 25.48 -31.63
CA PHE A 545 20.62 25.27 -30.76
C PHE A 545 21.21 23.86 -30.95
N GLU A 546 22.43 23.68 -30.45
CA GLU A 546 23.14 22.39 -30.51
C GLU A 546 23.13 21.68 -29.15
N LEU A 547 22.98 20.36 -29.15
CA LEU A 547 23.17 19.53 -27.98
C LEU A 547 24.41 18.63 -28.14
N PRO A 548 25.24 18.45 -27.08
CA PRO A 548 26.43 17.61 -27.14
C PRO A 548 26.15 16.14 -27.35
N GLY A 549 24.96 15.68 -26.93
CA GLY A 549 24.50 14.29 -27.02
C GLY A 549 22.97 14.21 -26.94
N LYS A 550 22.41 13.02 -27.07
CA LYS A 550 20.99 12.80 -26.80
C LYS A 550 20.77 13.01 -25.30
N PRO A 551 19.83 13.87 -24.87
CA PRO A 551 19.62 14.12 -23.46
C PRO A 551 18.91 12.92 -22.79
N LYS A 552 19.27 12.64 -21.55
CA LYS A 552 18.57 11.70 -20.65
C LYS A 552 17.23 12.27 -20.22
N THR A 553 17.22 13.57 -19.84
CA THR A 553 15.99 14.32 -19.55
C THR A 553 16.03 15.67 -20.27
N ALA A 554 14.85 16.15 -20.64
CA ALA A 554 14.64 17.51 -21.17
C ALA A 554 13.37 18.07 -20.54
N ASP A 555 13.54 18.72 -19.38
CA ASP A 555 12.42 19.25 -18.61
C ASP A 555 12.03 20.64 -19.16
N VAL A 556 10.90 20.68 -19.84
CA VAL A 556 10.34 21.89 -20.46
C VAL A 556 9.30 22.50 -19.54
N ILE A 557 9.47 23.78 -19.25
CA ILE A 557 8.53 24.60 -18.48
C ILE A 557 8.08 25.74 -19.38
N VAL A 558 6.78 25.93 -19.53
CA VAL A 558 6.25 26.96 -20.44
C VAL A 558 4.93 27.53 -19.97
N SER A 559 4.74 28.81 -20.18
CA SER A 559 3.43 29.49 -20.13
C SER A 559 3.37 30.56 -21.23
N ALA A 560 2.17 30.84 -21.69
CA ALA A 560 1.93 31.94 -22.59
C ALA A 560 0.55 32.58 -22.35
N ASP A 561 0.44 33.85 -22.60
CA ASP A 561 -0.78 34.64 -22.49
C ASP A 561 -1.31 34.93 -23.90
N ASN A 562 -2.44 34.30 -24.34
CA ASN A 562 -3.37 33.44 -23.60
C ASN A 562 -3.14 31.95 -23.86
N THR A 563 -2.69 31.58 -25.07
CA THR A 563 -2.55 30.19 -25.51
C THR A 563 -1.22 29.93 -26.17
N PHE A 564 -0.77 28.67 -26.20
CA PHE A 564 0.42 28.30 -26.97
C PHE A 564 0.33 26.87 -27.53
N VAL A 565 1.09 26.69 -28.63
CA VAL A 565 1.42 25.35 -29.18
C VAL A 565 2.94 25.31 -29.37
N LEU A 566 3.61 24.38 -28.68
CA LEU A 566 5.06 24.18 -28.72
C LEU A 566 5.38 22.89 -29.51
N LEU A 567 6.31 23.02 -30.46
CA LEU A 567 6.84 21.87 -31.19
C LEU A 567 8.37 21.80 -31.01
N VAL A 568 8.88 20.59 -31.04
CA VAL A 568 10.32 20.29 -31.01
C VAL A 568 10.67 19.49 -32.25
N ASN A 569 11.61 20.03 -33.09
CA ASN A 569 12.01 19.37 -34.32
C ASN A 569 10.81 19.00 -35.21
N HIS A 570 9.84 19.91 -35.35
CA HIS A 570 8.59 19.74 -36.11
C HIS A 570 7.61 18.71 -35.53
N ARG A 571 7.88 18.18 -34.33
CA ARG A 571 7.00 17.22 -33.62
C ARG A 571 6.26 17.92 -32.51
N ASN A 572 4.97 17.56 -32.31
CA ASN A 572 4.19 18.10 -31.21
C ASN A 572 4.84 17.84 -29.85
N GLY A 573 5.03 18.90 -29.05
CA GLY A 573 5.57 18.88 -27.72
C GLY A 573 4.50 19.10 -26.66
N MET A 574 3.95 20.31 -26.58
CA MET A 574 2.99 20.75 -25.57
C MET A 574 2.04 21.81 -26.13
N ALA A 575 0.88 21.96 -25.47
CA ALA A 575 -0.02 23.10 -25.68
C ALA A 575 -0.62 23.55 -24.35
N GLY A 576 -1.04 24.81 -24.28
CA GLY A 576 -1.70 25.40 -23.11
C GLY A 576 -2.65 26.53 -23.50
N ASN A 577 -3.65 26.76 -22.64
CA ASN A 577 -4.67 27.79 -22.81
C ASN A 577 -4.99 28.54 -21.50
N ASN A 578 -4.05 28.55 -20.57
CA ASN A 578 -4.20 29.22 -19.29
C ASN A 578 -2.85 29.85 -18.89
N TRP A 579 -2.74 31.16 -19.01
CA TRP A 579 -1.54 31.90 -18.68
C TRP A 579 -1.23 31.97 -17.17
N LYS A 580 -2.20 31.62 -16.30
CA LYS A 580 -2.04 31.55 -14.83
C LYS A 580 -1.37 30.26 -14.38
N GLU A 581 -1.03 29.37 -15.29
CA GLU A 581 -0.43 28.08 -15.02
C GLU A 581 0.88 27.92 -15.77
N LEU A 582 1.91 27.38 -15.07
CA LEU A 582 3.08 26.83 -15.73
C LEU A 582 2.80 25.40 -16.17
N LYS A 583 3.08 25.08 -17.43
CA LYS A 583 3.01 23.71 -17.94
C LYS A 583 4.39 23.08 -17.92
N PHE A 584 4.47 21.83 -17.48
CA PHE A 584 5.70 21.07 -17.33
C PHE A 584 5.61 19.79 -18.14
N ARG A 585 6.66 19.45 -18.87
CA ARG A 585 6.77 18.15 -19.54
C ARG A 585 8.23 17.80 -19.81
N ASN A 586 8.59 16.52 -19.58
CA ASN A 586 9.84 15.98 -20.09
C ASN A 586 9.64 15.60 -21.57
N LEU A 587 10.48 16.15 -22.46
CA LEU A 587 10.44 15.94 -23.90
C LEU A 587 11.75 15.37 -24.44
N ALA A 588 12.52 14.61 -23.64
CA ALA A 588 13.82 14.05 -24.06
C ALA A 588 13.74 13.23 -25.35
N ASP A 589 12.63 12.53 -25.56
CA ASP A 589 12.36 11.76 -26.77
C ASP A 589 12.20 12.58 -28.05
N ARG A 590 12.04 13.90 -27.94
CA ARG A 590 11.91 14.84 -29.07
C ARG A 590 13.22 15.47 -29.47
N PHE A 591 14.28 15.38 -28.61
CA PHE A 591 15.58 15.97 -28.84
C PHE A 591 16.60 14.91 -29.29
N LYS A 592 17.60 15.35 -30.03
CA LYS A 592 18.69 14.52 -30.57
C LYS A 592 20.05 15.20 -30.34
N ALA A 593 21.13 14.47 -30.52
CA ALA A 593 22.47 15.04 -30.57
C ALA A 593 22.59 15.98 -31.78
N GLY A 594 23.36 17.03 -31.65
CA GLY A 594 23.54 18.05 -32.69
C GLY A 594 22.40 19.05 -32.70
N ARG A 595 22.07 19.57 -33.89
CA ARG A 595 21.13 20.66 -34.09
C ARG A 595 19.69 20.27 -33.76
N ASN A 596 19.06 21.09 -32.92
CA ASN A 596 17.65 21.04 -32.55
C ASN A 596 16.97 22.37 -32.75
N VAL A 597 15.65 22.35 -32.96
CA VAL A 597 14.83 23.57 -33.13
C VAL A 597 13.58 23.44 -32.25
N VAL A 598 13.35 24.46 -31.43
CA VAL A 598 12.10 24.64 -30.69
C VAL A 598 11.32 25.76 -31.31
N THR A 599 10.03 25.51 -31.59
CA THR A 599 9.11 26.49 -32.16
C THR A 599 7.88 26.63 -31.31
N VAL A 600 7.39 27.83 -31.10
CA VAL A 600 6.17 28.10 -30.33
C VAL A 600 5.30 29.08 -31.09
N MET A 601 4.04 28.70 -31.29
CA MET A 601 2.99 29.65 -31.67
C MET A 601 2.30 30.07 -30.37
N ALA A 602 2.38 31.34 -30.01
CA ALA A 602 1.66 31.91 -28.88
C ALA A 602 0.62 32.92 -29.39
N THR A 603 -0.60 32.87 -28.83
CA THR A 603 -1.72 33.70 -29.30
C THR A 603 -2.26 34.55 -28.17
N ASN A 604 -2.29 35.86 -28.40
CA ASN A 604 -3.02 36.82 -27.61
C ASN A 604 -4.48 36.86 -28.13
N SER A 605 -5.40 36.38 -27.32
CA SER A 605 -6.83 36.22 -27.69
C SER A 605 -7.63 37.44 -27.21
N GLY A 606 -8.70 37.77 -27.92
CA GLY A 606 -9.59 38.88 -27.60
C GLY A 606 -9.82 39.80 -28.80
N GLU A 607 -10.57 40.86 -28.63
CA GLU A 607 -10.82 41.89 -29.65
C GLU A 607 -9.99 43.15 -29.39
N ASP A 608 -9.67 43.42 -28.13
CA ASP A 608 -8.90 44.56 -27.68
C ASP A 608 -7.46 44.19 -27.36
N ALA A 609 -6.57 45.16 -27.40
CA ALA A 609 -5.19 45.02 -27.01
C ALA A 609 -5.08 44.70 -25.50
N SER A 610 -4.27 43.71 -25.16
CA SER A 610 -4.10 43.19 -23.82
C SER A 610 -2.67 42.71 -23.58
N PRO A 611 -2.26 42.40 -22.34
CA PRO A 611 -0.95 41.82 -22.10
C PRO A 611 -0.76 40.51 -22.89
N ALA A 612 0.45 40.34 -23.47
CA ALA A 612 0.84 39.12 -24.16
C ALA A 612 2.28 38.76 -23.88
N GLY A 613 2.58 37.47 -23.76
CA GLY A 613 3.91 36.98 -23.49
C GLY A 613 4.04 35.47 -23.62
N LEU A 614 5.26 35.03 -23.87
CA LEU A 614 5.71 33.65 -23.84
C LEU A 614 6.89 33.56 -22.85
N TRP A 615 6.79 32.69 -21.87
CA TRP A 615 7.87 32.29 -20.97
C TRP A 615 8.19 30.83 -21.17
N LEU A 616 9.47 30.48 -21.39
CA LEU A 616 9.90 29.12 -21.63
C LEU A 616 11.30 28.88 -21.08
N GLY A 617 11.43 27.78 -20.31
CA GLY A 617 12.73 27.26 -19.89
C GLY A 617 12.82 25.77 -20.18
N ILE A 618 13.95 25.31 -20.70
CA ILE A 618 14.26 23.90 -20.92
C ILE A 618 15.56 23.57 -20.21
N ARG A 619 15.57 22.58 -19.33
CA ARG A 619 16.77 22.01 -18.74
C ARG A 619 17.03 20.63 -19.31
N PHE A 620 18.16 20.44 -19.91
CA PHE A 620 18.68 19.16 -20.36
C PHE A 620 19.61 18.58 -19.32
N GLN A 621 19.52 17.29 -19.07
CA GLN A 621 20.49 16.48 -18.33
C GLN A 621 20.99 15.36 -19.23
N PHE A 622 22.28 15.14 -19.25
CA PHE A 622 22.94 14.10 -20.03
C PHE A 622 23.36 12.92 -19.15
N GLU A 623 23.77 11.80 -19.78
CA GLU A 623 24.16 10.58 -19.05
C GLU A 623 25.38 10.79 -18.14
N ASP A 624 26.29 11.70 -18.49
CA ASP A 624 27.46 12.07 -17.70
C ASP A 624 27.14 13.00 -16.50
N GLY A 625 25.86 13.32 -16.30
CA GLY A 625 25.38 14.22 -15.25
C GLY A 625 25.51 15.71 -15.59
N SER A 626 26.08 16.10 -16.73
CA SER A 626 26.15 17.48 -17.18
C SER A 626 24.75 18.01 -17.51
N THR A 627 24.58 19.33 -17.41
CA THR A 627 23.32 20.02 -17.71
C THR A 627 23.52 21.14 -18.73
N LYS A 628 22.47 21.45 -19.51
CA LYS A 628 22.40 22.59 -20.40
C LYS A 628 21.00 23.19 -20.35
N ASP A 629 20.93 24.51 -20.31
CA ASP A 629 19.66 25.23 -20.34
C ASP A 629 19.45 25.93 -21.69
N VAL A 630 18.18 25.94 -22.13
CA VAL A 630 17.70 26.80 -23.24
C VAL A 630 16.50 27.58 -22.69
N ILE A 631 16.59 28.90 -22.76
CA ILE A 631 15.63 29.81 -22.14
C ILE A 631 15.02 30.76 -23.16
N SER A 632 13.84 31.25 -22.87
CA SER A 632 13.27 32.40 -23.59
C SER A 632 14.00 33.68 -23.22
N ASP A 633 14.62 34.27 -24.21
CA ASP A 633 15.43 35.51 -24.13
C ASP A 633 15.40 36.26 -25.48
N LYS A 634 16.10 37.37 -25.54
CA LYS A 634 16.25 38.16 -26.75
C LYS A 634 16.91 37.45 -27.93
N THR A 635 17.48 36.28 -27.75
CA THR A 635 18.09 35.49 -28.85
C THR A 635 17.09 34.65 -29.62
N TRP A 636 15.84 34.60 -29.20
CA TRP A 636 14.76 33.97 -29.95
C TRP A 636 14.36 34.82 -31.15
N LYS A 637 14.06 34.13 -32.24
CA LYS A 637 13.47 34.76 -33.45
C LYS A 637 11.95 34.77 -33.31
N VAL A 638 11.34 35.89 -33.76
CA VAL A 638 9.88 36.08 -33.72
C VAL A 638 9.35 36.67 -35.02
N ASN A 639 8.17 36.23 -35.42
CA ASN A 639 7.37 36.78 -36.48
C ASN A 639 5.89 36.82 -36.09
N THR A 640 5.10 37.73 -36.66
CA THR A 640 3.65 37.83 -36.42
C THR A 640 2.84 37.33 -37.61
N GLU A 641 3.46 36.91 -38.71
CA GLU A 641 2.83 36.34 -39.88
C GLU A 641 2.94 34.80 -39.88
N ASP A 642 1.87 34.09 -40.24
CA ASP A 642 1.88 32.64 -40.43
C ASP A 642 2.52 32.29 -41.78
N ILE A 643 3.79 31.92 -41.74
CA ILE A 643 4.55 31.53 -42.91
C ILE A 643 4.60 30.03 -43.04
N LYS A 644 4.12 29.50 -44.15
CA LYS A 644 4.11 28.06 -44.42
C LYS A 644 5.48 27.40 -44.18
N GLY A 645 5.53 26.40 -43.34
CA GLY A 645 6.75 25.65 -43.04
C GLY A 645 7.68 26.26 -42.00
N TRP A 646 7.26 27.34 -41.35
CA TRP A 646 8.05 28.06 -40.33
C TRP A 646 8.54 27.18 -39.19
N ASN A 647 7.81 26.08 -38.90
CA ASN A 647 8.09 25.16 -37.78
C ASN A 647 9.04 24.01 -38.17
N LYS A 648 9.50 23.91 -39.41
CA LYS A 648 10.44 22.90 -39.88
C LYS A 648 11.89 23.23 -39.45
N PRO A 649 12.71 22.22 -39.11
CA PRO A 649 14.09 22.43 -38.70
C PRO A 649 14.98 23.19 -39.74
N GLU A 650 14.73 22.92 -41.01
CA GLU A 650 15.49 23.51 -42.14
C GLU A 650 15.05 24.93 -42.52
N TYR A 651 13.98 25.46 -41.93
CA TYR A 651 13.46 26.78 -42.27
C TYR A 651 14.50 27.89 -41.97
N ASP A 652 14.72 28.80 -42.86
CA ASP A 652 15.61 29.96 -42.71
C ASP A 652 14.87 31.11 -42.01
N ASP A 653 15.20 31.36 -40.76
CA ASP A 653 14.67 32.42 -39.90
C ASP A 653 15.60 33.65 -39.80
N SER A 654 16.61 33.73 -40.66
CA SER A 654 17.58 34.83 -40.64
C SER A 654 16.95 36.23 -40.78
N LYS A 655 15.86 36.35 -41.50
CA LYS A 655 15.08 37.57 -41.70
C LYS A 655 14.09 37.90 -40.57
N TRP A 656 13.89 37.01 -39.64
CA TRP A 656 12.98 37.25 -38.53
C TRP A 656 13.57 38.23 -37.52
N ALA A 657 12.70 39.04 -36.90
CA ALA A 657 13.10 39.90 -35.81
C ALA A 657 13.55 39.09 -34.59
N THR A 658 14.28 39.74 -33.71
CA THR A 658 14.57 39.18 -32.38
C THR A 658 13.43 39.52 -31.41
N ALA A 659 13.12 38.61 -30.51
CA ALA A 659 12.11 38.83 -29.50
C ALA A 659 12.50 39.91 -28.49
N SER A 660 11.54 40.65 -28.00
CA SER A 660 11.71 41.64 -26.93
C SER A 660 11.54 40.96 -25.57
N GLU A 661 12.47 41.20 -24.66
CA GLU A 661 12.35 40.72 -23.26
C GLU A 661 11.43 41.63 -22.44
N LEU A 662 10.49 41.06 -21.72
CA LEU A 662 9.49 41.74 -20.91
C LEU A 662 9.79 41.68 -19.42
N GLY A 663 10.70 40.79 -19.01
CA GLY A 663 11.11 40.59 -17.63
C GLY A 663 11.02 39.12 -17.18
N GLY A 664 11.55 38.83 -16.00
CA GLY A 664 11.56 37.48 -15.43
C GLY A 664 10.19 36.94 -15.06
N LEU A 665 10.13 35.73 -14.53
CA LEU A 665 8.88 35.02 -14.26
C LEU A 665 7.90 35.78 -13.35
N ASP A 666 8.37 36.62 -12.44
CA ASP A 666 7.53 37.40 -11.50
C ASP A 666 7.12 38.79 -12.02
N VAL A 667 7.41 39.11 -13.28
CA VAL A 667 7.01 40.39 -13.87
C VAL A 667 5.47 40.48 -13.96
N ALA A 668 4.96 41.69 -13.73
CA ALA A 668 3.54 41.97 -13.93
C ALA A 668 3.18 41.94 -15.41
N PRO A 669 2.00 41.46 -15.82
CA PRO A 669 0.86 41.08 -14.96
C PRO A 669 0.91 39.63 -14.46
N TRP A 670 1.79 38.78 -14.99
CA TRP A 670 1.74 37.32 -14.83
C TRP A 670 2.10 36.83 -13.42
N ARG A 671 3.19 37.31 -12.81
CA ARG A 671 3.62 37.01 -11.41
C ARG A 671 3.60 35.51 -11.07
N LEU A 672 4.13 34.65 -11.92
CA LEU A 672 4.10 33.21 -11.80
C LEU A 672 5.20 32.60 -10.90
N ALA A 673 6.11 33.42 -10.32
CA ALA A 673 7.12 32.88 -9.41
C ALA A 673 6.53 32.18 -8.18
N LYS A 674 5.30 32.53 -7.76
CA LYS A 674 4.55 31.84 -6.71
C LYS A 674 4.13 30.42 -7.13
N GLU A 675 3.80 30.24 -8.42
CA GLU A 675 3.46 28.91 -8.97
C GLU A 675 4.66 27.96 -8.90
N LEU A 676 5.87 28.46 -9.10
CA LEU A 676 7.10 27.66 -8.86
C LEU A 676 7.27 27.28 -7.40
N LYS A 677 6.90 28.12 -6.45
CA LYS A 677 6.98 27.82 -5.01
C LYS A 677 5.90 26.84 -4.56
N VAL A 678 4.71 26.94 -5.14
CA VAL A 678 3.61 26.02 -4.89
C VAL A 678 3.84 24.68 -5.60
N ASN A 679 4.40 24.73 -6.80
CA ASN A 679 4.67 23.58 -7.66
C ASN A 679 6.16 23.17 -7.69
N GLY A 680 6.97 23.57 -6.70
CA GLY A 680 8.34 23.05 -6.54
C GLY A 680 8.36 21.54 -6.39
N SER A 681 7.21 20.93 -6.01
CA SER A 681 6.91 19.50 -6.14
C SER A 681 6.80 19.06 -7.62
N ASP A 682 6.35 19.90 -8.55
CA ASP A 682 6.12 19.52 -9.95
C ASP A 682 7.44 19.31 -10.70
N LEU A 683 8.48 20.05 -10.33
CA LEU A 683 9.84 19.79 -10.83
C LEU A 683 10.39 18.45 -10.36
N ALA A 684 10.08 18.05 -9.11
CA ALA A 684 10.41 16.72 -8.61
C ALA A 684 9.63 15.63 -9.37
N PHE A 685 8.46 15.96 -9.93
CA PHE A 685 7.59 15.00 -10.65
C PHE A 685 7.84 14.96 -12.16
N GLY A 686 8.63 15.87 -12.74
CA GLY A 686 8.95 15.85 -14.17
C GLY A 686 7.73 15.91 -15.09
N GLY A 687 6.62 16.50 -14.63
CA GLY A 687 5.38 16.64 -15.41
C GLY A 687 4.67 15.33 -15.75
N LYS A 688 5.06 14.21 -15.18
CA LYS A 688 4.39 12.90 -15.30
C LYS A 688 3.85 12.46 -13.96
N PHE A 689 2.53 12.43 -13.82
CA PHE A 689 1.86 12.07 -12.58
C PHE A 689 1.19 10.72 -12.70
N ARG A 690 1.51 9.84 -11.75
CA ARG A 690 1.00 8.48 -11.65
C ARG A 690 -0.47 8.45 -11.22
N GLU A 691 -1.15 7.36 -11.54
CA GLU A 691 -2.57 7.15 -11.17
C GLU A 691 -2.77 7.11 -9.64
N SER A 692 -1.76 6.78 -8.86
CA SER A 692 -1.80 6.88 -7.39
C SER A 692 -2.05 8.30 -6.87
N LEU A 693 -1.69 9.32 -7.66
CA LEU A 693 -1.89 10.75 -7.39
C LEU A 693 -3.14 11.32 -8.07
N GLN A 694 -4.00 10.48 -8.63
CA GLN A 694 -5.23 10.90 -9.31
C GLN A 694 -6.49 10.56 -8.51
N ASN A 695 -7.60 11.21 -8.84
CA ASN A 695 -8.91 10.85 -8.31
C ASN A 695 -9.30 9.44 -8.77
N LYS A 696 -10.08 8.75 -7.93
CA LYS A 696 -10.68 7.47 -8.27
C LYS A 696 -11.67 7.65 -9.44
N THR A 697 -11.61 6.77 -10.44
CA THR A 697 -12.51 6.74 -11.60
C THR A 697 -13.39 5.49 -11.57
N ALA A 698 -14.37 5.40 -12.46
CA ALA A 698 -15.18 4.18 -12.65
C ALA A 698 -14.30 2.98 -13.02
N LEU A 699 -13.32 3.16 -13.90
CA LEU A 699 -12.36 2.13 -14.28
C LEU A 699 -11.53 1.66 -13.07
N THR A 700 -10.89 2.57 -12.34
CA THR A 700 -10.05 2.18 -11.20
C THR A 700 -10.87 1.58 -10.06
N THR A 701 -12.15 1.96 -9.91
CA THR A 701 -13.09 1.31 -8.96
C THR A 701 -13.37 -0.13 -9.38
N ALA A 702 -13.70 -0.35 -10.65
CA ALA A 702 -13.95 -1.68 -11.19
C ALA A 702 -12.70 -2.58 -11.08
N LEU A 703 -11.51 -2.02 -11.25
CA LEU A 703 -10.23 -2.71 -11.09
C LEU A 703 -9.81 -2.90 -9.62
N GLY A 704 -10.69 -2.56 -8.65
CA GLY A 704 -10.49 -2.87 -7.24
C GLY A 704 -9.79 -1.77 -6.39
N ARG A 705 -9.68 -0.53 -6.89
CA ARG A 705 -9.23 0.59 -6.05
C ARG A 705 -10.30 0.91 -5.00
N PRO A 706 -10.01 0.73 -3.69
CA PRO A 706 -11.01 0.93 -2.64
C PRO A 706 -11.35 2.40 -2.44
N ASN A 707 -12.51 2.65 -1.81
CA ASN A 707 -12.89 3.99 -1.36
C ASN A 707 -12.20 4.43 -0.06
N ARG A 708 -11.43 3.52 0.57
CA ARG A 708 -10.69 3.74 1.81
C ARG A 708 -11.56 4.11 3.00
N GLU A 709 -12.80 3.67 2.98
CA GLU A 709 -13.70 3.79 4.11
C GLU A 709 -13.26 2.94 5.30
N GLN A 710 -12.59 1.82 5.00
CA GLN A 710 -12.00 0.92 5.97
C GLN A 710 -10.52 0.67 5.64
N VAL A 711 -9.78 0.15 6.60
CA VAL A 711 -8.42 -0.36 6.37
C VAL A 711 -8.51 -1.47 5.33
N THR A 712 -7.73 -1.35 4.27
CA THR A 712 -7.65 -2.36 3.21
C THR A 712 -6.19 -2.78 3.07
N THR A 713 -5.86 -3.94 3.59
CA THR A 713 -4.51 -4.50 3.58
C THR A 713 -4.25 -5.40 2.38
N GLN A 714 -5.31 -6.02 1.87
CA GLN A 714 -5.31 -6.79 0.63
C GLN A 714 -6.49 -6.38 -0.24
N ARG A 715 -6.25 -6.18 -1.54
CA ARG A 715 -7.31 -5.96 -2.52
C ARG A 715 -7.82 -7.30 -3.05
N PRO A 716 -9.11 -7.42 -3.39
CA PRO A 716 -9.65 -8.63 -3.99
C PRO A 716 -8.87 -9.05 -5.25
N SER A 717 -8.46 -10.30 -5.32
CA SER A 717 -7.75 -10.88 -6.47
C SER A 717 -8.68 -11.52 -7.49
N VAL A 718 -9.91 -11.85 -7.09
CA VAL A 718 -10.90 -12.52 -7.95
C VAL A 718 -11.45 -11.54 -9.00
N ALA A 719 -11.53 -12.00 -10.25
CA ALA A 719 -12.15 -11.25 -11.32
C ALA A 719 -13.65 -11.10 -11.08
N THR A 720 -14.19 -9.92 -11.32
CA THR A 720 -15.62 -9.63 -11.20
C THR A 720 -16.23 -9.32 -12.55
N THR A 721 -17.54 -9.53 -12.71
CA THR A 721 -18.29 -9.13 -13.90
C THR A 721 -18.14 -7.63 -14.17
N LEU A 722 -18.10 -6.80 -13.12
CA LEU A 722 -17.90 -5.36 -13.26
C LEU A 722 -16.53 -5.04 -13.88
N GLN A 723 -15.48 -5.78 -13.53
CA GLN A 723 -14.16 -5.62 -14.16
C GLN A 723 -14.20 -5.98 -15.63
N ALA A 724 -14.81 -7.12 -15.98
CA ALA A 724 -14.95 -7.54 -17.38
C ALA A 724 -15.68 -6.47 -18.19
N LEU A 725 -16.83 -5.97 -17.70
CA LEU A 725 -17.58 -4.91 -18.35
C LEU A 725 -16.79 -3.60 -18.47
N ALA A 726 -16.09 -3.20 -17.43
CA ALA A 726 -15.30 -1.96 -17.45
C ALA A 726 -14.11 -2.03 -18.42
N LEU A 727 -13.53 -3.22 -18.59
CA LEU A 727 -12.45 -3.46 -19.53
C LEU A 727 -12.96 -3.56 -20.98
N THR A 728 -14.10 -4.20 -21.24
CA THR A 728 -14.61 -4.41 -22.61
C THR A 728 -15.44 -3.24 -23.14
N ASN A 729 -16.24 -2.59 -22.29
CA ASN A 729 -17.20 -1.56 -22.70
C ASN A 729 -17.05 -0.24 -21.91
N GLY A 730 -16.00 -0.12 -21.07
CA GLY A 730 -15.86 1.03 -20.19
C GLY A 730 -15.42 2.29 -20.92
N GLU A 731 -16.23 3.34 -20.88
CA GLU A 731 -15.98 4.63 -21.52
C GLU A 731 -14.62 5.24 -21.12
N VAL A 732 -14.19 5.05 -19.86
CA VAL A 732 -12.93 5.60 -19.34
C VAL A 732 -11.73 4.94 -20.03
N LEU A 733 -11.72 3.61 -20.17
CA LEU A 733 -10.65 2.90 -20.84
C LEU A 733 -10.66 3.20 -22.34
N ALA A 734 -11.84 3.19 -22.98
CA ALA A 734 -11.99 3.53 -24.38
C ALA A 734 -11.38 4.91 -24.70
N ARG A 735 -11.66 5.91 -23.86
CA ARG A 735 -11.09 7.24 -24.02
C ARG A 735 -9.57 7.26 -23.86
N ILE A 736 -9.03 6.58 -22.84
CA ILE A 736 -7.58 6.51 -22.61
C ILE A 736 -6.87 5.87 -23.81
N ILE A 737 -7.43 4.77 -24.35
CA ILE A 737 -6.89 4.07 -25.50
C ILE A 737 -6.98 4.95 -26.75
N LYS A 738 -8.13 5.59 -27.01
CA LYS A 738 -8.35 6.48 -28.14
C LYS A 738 -7.38 7.69 -28.14
N ASP A 739 -7.21 8.32 -26.97
CA ASP A 739 -6.27 9.45 -26.81
C ASP A 739 -4.82 8.96 -27.00
N GLY A 740 -4.49 7.78 -26.50
CA GLY A 740 -3.20 7.13 -26.68
C GLY A 740 -2.91 6.78 -28.16
N ALA A 741 -3.88 6.19 -28.83
CA ALA A 741 -3.79 5.85 -30.26
C ALA A 741 -3.57 7.10 -31.12
N ALA A 742 -4.31 8.18 -30.82
CA ALA A 742 -4.13 9.45 -31.54
C ALA A 742 -2.71 10.03 -31.33
N ALA A 743 -2.14 9.88 -30.15
CA ALA A 743 -0.77 10.34 -29.89
C ALA A 743 0.29 9.51 -30.63
N LEU A 744 0.08 8.18 -30.74
CA LEU A 744 0.99 7.25 -31.40
C LEU A 744 0.86 7.29 -32.94
N ALA A 745 -0.34 7.38 -33.46
CA ALA A 745 -0.61 7.42 -34.92
C ALA A 745 -0.03 8.66 -35.62
N ASN A 746 0.19 9.75 -34.87
CA ASN A 746 0.83 10.98 -35.41
C ASN A 746 2.36 10.84 -35.51
N GLY A 747 2.95 9.69 -35.16
CA GLY A 747 4.38 9.41 -35.32
C GLY A 747 4.75 8.95 -36.72
N GLU A 748 6.04 9.07 -37.09
CA GLU A 748 6.57 8.59 -38.38
C GLU A 748 6.86 7.08 -38.42
N GLU A 749 6.61 6.37 -37.32
CA GLU A 749 6.86 4.92 -37.19
C GLU A 749 5.83 4.13 -37.98
N LYS A 750 6.27 3.19 -38.83
CA LYS A 750 5.37 2.26 -39.50
C LYS A 750 4.57 1.45 -38.48
N GLN A 751 3.27 1.23 -38.74
CA GLN A 751 2.34 0.57 -37.85
C GLN A 751 2.82 -0.83 -37.39
N GLU A 752 3.37 -1.61 -38.31
CA GLU A 752 3.94 -2.93 -38.04
C GLU A 752 5.08 -2.89 -37.00
N ARG A 753 5.96 -1.91 -37.12
CA ARG A 753 7.07 -1.71 -36.16
C ARG A 753 6.53 -1.23 -34.82
N LEU A 754 5.55 -0.31 -34.85
CA LEU A 754 4.87 0.17 -33.66
C LEU A 754 4.17 -0.98 -32.92
N ALA A 755 3.44 -1.85 -33.62
CA ALA A 755 2.79 -3.02 -33.03
C ALA A 755 3.79 -3.94 -32.31
N LYS A 756 4.87 -4.29 -32.97
CA LYS A 756 5.95 -5.13 -32.36
C LYS A 756 6.56 -4.45 -31.14
N ARG A 757 6.79 -3.15 -31.19
CA ARG A 757 7.33 -2.36 -30.05
C ARG A 757 6.34 -2.32 -28.90
N LEU A 758 5.05 -2.14 -29.14
CA LEU A 758 4.02 -2.15 -28.11
C LEU A 758 3.92 -3.51 -27.42
N PHE A 759 4.03 -4.59 -28.16
CA PHE A 759 4.09 -5.96 -27.61
C PHE A 759 5.32 -6.16 -26.70
N HIS A 760 6.49 -5.74 -27.19
CA HIS A 760 7.73 -5.82 -26.39
C HIS A 760 7.61 -5.02 -25.10
N LEU A 761 7.08 -3.80 -25.16
CA LEU A 761 6.92 -2.95 -23.99
C LEU A 761 5.88 -3.50 -23.00
N ALA A 762 4.77 -4.02 -23.51
CA ALA A 762 3.66 -4.53 -22.70
C ALA A 762 3.98 -5.86 -22.01
N LEU A 763 4.58 -6.80 -22.76
CA LEU A 763 4.72 -8.21 -22.34
C LEU A 763 6.17 -8.59 -22.03
N GLY A 764 7.15 -7.74 -22.37
CA GLY A 764 8.57 -8.02 -22.25
C GLY A 764 9.08 -9.03 -23.27
N ARG A 765 8.31 -9.35 -24.30
CA ARG A 765 8.65 -10.26 -25.39
C ARG A 765 8.10 -9.78 -26.73
N GLY A 766 8.65 -10.27 -27.82
CA GLY A 766 8.05 -10.11 -29.15
C GLY A 766 6.75 -10.89 -29.30
N PRO A 767 5.94 -10.56 -30.32
CA PRO A 767 4.78 -11.36 -30.69
C PRO A 767 5.20 -12.75 -31.20
N THR A 768 4.42 -13.77 -30.90
CA THR A 768 4.50 -15.09 -31.55
C THR A 768 4.12 -15.01 -33.03
N GLU A 769 4.35 -16.06 -33.84
CA GLU A 769 3.92 -16.08 -35.25
C GLU A 769 2.42 -15.85 -35.42
N ALA A 770 1.60 -16.46 -34.56
CA ALA A 770 0.15 -16.26 -34.58
C ALA A 770 -0.25 -14.83 -34.22
N GLU A 771 0.36 -14.25 -33.18
CA GLU A 771 0.14 -12.86 -32.76
C GLU A 771 0.65 -11.88 -33.82
N ALA A 772 1.80 -12.16 -34.48
CA ALA A 772 2.33 -11.34 -35.55
C ALA A 772 1.36 -11.31 -36.75
N GLY A 773 0.81 -12.45 -37.14
CA GLY A 773 -0.19 -12.51 -38.21
C GLY A 773 -1.47 -11.71 -37.91
N MET A 774 -1.94 -11.75 -36.65
CA MET A 774 -3.07 -10.90 -36.22
C MET A 774 -2.71 -9.40 -36.23
N LEU A 775 -1.53 -9.05 -35.75
CA LEU A 775 -1.05 -7.67 -35.73
C LEU A 775 -0.84 -7.08 -37.11
N ASP A 776 -0.35 -7.88 -38.08
CA ASP A 776 -0.20 -7.48 -39.48
C ASP A 776 -1.57 -7.19 -40.08
N GLY A 777 -2.61 -8.01 -39.77
CA GLY A 777 -4.00 -7.77 -40.16
C GLY A 777 -4.57 -6.47 -39.59
N LEU A 778 -4.32 -6.20 -38.30
CA LEU A 778 -4.76 -4.95 -37.64
C LEU A 778 -3.97 -3.74 -38.18
N ALA A 779 -2.68 -3.88 -38.43
CA ALA A 779 -1.83 -2.80 -38.91
C ALA A 779 -2.08 -2.44 -40.39
N GLY A 780 -2.72 -3.32 -41.18
CA GLY A 780 -3.05 -3.09 -42.60
C GLY A 780 -4.33 -2.29 -42.87
N GLY A 781 -5.00 -1.77 -41.82
CA GLY A 781 -6.21 -0.97 -41.95
C GLY A 781 -5.97 0.38 -42.64
N GLU A 782 -6.97 0.88 -43.34
CA GLU A 782 -6.91 2.16 -44.08
C GLU A 782 -6.74 3.37 -43.14
N ASN A 783 -7.17 3.26 -41.85
CA ASN A 783 -7.11 4.31 -40.86
C ASN A 783 -6.04 3.96 -39.79
N ALA A 784 -4.87 4.59 -39.88
CA ALA A 784 -3.78 4.37 -38.96
C ALA A 784 -4.14 4.53 -37.47
N LYS A 785 -5.04 5.46 -37.14
CA LYS A 785 -5.48 5.69 -35.75
C LYS A 785 -6.34 4.54 -35.24
N GLU A 786 -7.28 4.04 -36.03
CA GLU A 786 -8.15 2.90 -35.66
C GLU A 786 -7.29 1.63 -35.49
N SER A 787 -6.37 1.39 -36.41
CA SER A 787 -5.45 0.26 -36.29
C SER A 787 -4.63 0.28 -35.00
N VAL A 788 -4.14 1.44 -34.58
CA VAL A 788 -3.39 1.59 -33.32
C VAL A 788 -4.32 1.44 -32.11
N GLU A 789 -5.56 1.91 -32.19
CA GLU A 789 -6.58 1.75 -31.17
C GLU A 789 -6.87 0.26 -30.94
N ASP A 790 -7.08 -0.50 -32.01
CA ASP A 790 -7.34 -1.95 -31.98
C ASP A 790 -6.16 -2.73 -31.40
N ILE A 791 -4.92 -2.38 -31.76
CA ILE A 791 -3.71 -2.98 -31.21
C ILE A 791 -3.61 -2.72 -29.69
N LEU A 792 -3.87 -1.50 -29.25
CA LEU A 792 -3.84 -1.16 -27.81
C LEU A 792 -4.93 -1.90 -27.04
N TRP A 793 -6.14 -2.04 -27.64
CA TRP A 793 -7.21 -2.86 -27.07
C TRP A 793 -6.81 -4.33 -26.96
N ALA A 794 -6.29 -4.91 -28.03
CA ALA A 794 -5.83 -6.30 -28.05
C ALA A 794 -4.81 -6.55 -26.94
N VAL A 795 -3.79 -5.69 -26.82
CA VAL A 795 -2.77 -5.78 -25.77
C VAL A 795 -3.36 -5.64 -24.37
N ALA A 796 -4.26 -4.65 -24.16
CA ALA A 796 -4.85 -4.41 -22.84
C ALA A 796 -5.74 -5.58 -22.38
N MET A 797 -6.32 -6.36 -23.32
CA MET A 797 -7.16 -7.52 -23.01
C MET A 797 -6.38 -8.81 -22.77
N LEU A 798 -5.09 -8.87 -23.12
CA LEU A 798 -4.28 -10.05 -22.90
C LEU A 798 -4.14 -10.34 -21.39
N PRO A 799 -4.42 -11.57 -20.93
CA PRO A 799 -4.14 -11.95 -19.54
C PRO A 799 -2.69 -11.72 -19.14
N GLU A 800 -1.75 -11.99 -20.04
CA GLU A 800 -0.32 -11.79 -19.83
C GLU A 800 0.03 -10.33 -19.54
N PHE A 801 -0.69 -9.37 -20.13
CA PHE A 801 -0.53 -7.96 -19.80
C PHE A 801 -1.05 -7.62 -18.41
N GLN A 802 -2.24 -8.13 -18.06
CA GLN A 802 -2.95 -7.80 -16.81
C GLN A 802 -2.36 -8.49 -15.57
N LEU A 803 -1.60 -9.58 -15.74
CA LEU A 803 -1.13 -10.42 -14.66
C LEU A 803 0.37 -10.26 -14.39
N ILE A 804 0.75 -10.58 -13.16
CA ILE A 804 2.13 -10.65 -12.66
C ILE A 804 2.39 -12.11 -12.34
N TYR A 805 3.24 -12.72 -13.16
CA TYR A 805 3.61 -14.14 -13.06
C TYR A 805 4.88 -14.34 -12.24
#